data_3166d8770acf4c7edde81718389cdf44
#
_entry.id   3166d8770acf4c7edde81718389cdf44
#
_cell.length_a   1.000
_cell.length_b   1.000
_cell.length_c   1.000
_cell.angle_alpha   90.00
_cell.angle_beta   90.00
_cell.angle_gamma   90.00
#
_symmetry.space_group_name_H-M   'P 1'
#
loop_
_entity.id
_entity.type
_entity.pdbx_description
1 polymer ?
#
loop_
_entity_poly.entity_id
_entity_poly.type
_entity_poly.pdbx_seq_one_letter_code
_entity_poly.pdbx_strand_id
1 'polypeptide(L)'
;MSPRSFVSTTGLLARHLRSRAAASIALALLIAVGVAIAVLLPRVTVLVSDAELHDQVGAAAPGVSDLYGTGTLGPLNLTNEPTAQQLFGQTDSTLAGVPDSLPVPLQTTLGTVSWVAVLPPDPVTLDEPRSLVQPVLNLAVDLRWRERVTLVEGDVPSAPRGTASGLVEMAISKDYAELAGFRVGDVVDYIGTRVIVSGIYTAKDPEAAYWVHAPELLTPTVTSSPGALVRVRGGAFIDPAAAAVMPTSLERSELRAWYPILAETMTYADVPQLDDQLKRVVSLGLYLPTGESLSFGTGLLATFERVSAPLATSAALLAIVSSAPLGAFLAVLALGARTVADRRRAVLALAESRGASSLQSHAAMLLEGVLISLPSAVVASLGANAILPSDAPPHTYVLPGLIAAALPLFFVTSMRLTQSRREDVGARERHGRWILEALVVGVAALAVFLLMRRGLLVGENGAIDPLLALAPLLITFVVCVVVLRLLPLPLLAIQRATKTGKGSVSLVGATGAVRANTVAYPFVFATVVAVSATVFCLVLVSTVTAGLKSTAESLTGSDINVSAVTLDDVDAIRSITGVAGAAGLFTAYGVDLALGADTRPVTAVFADLEALHEVRPDIPNLPLHSVLVSRDIADRGQAATTVNGFPVAIAGTVPSPGLPGMTGSWVLADLADAPSVFGSTPRIGTMLVSVEPGAGIADTADAVRNVVTDAQSPENRDRVTVIDTATLTADAAARPSVAGVILGLTAGAALSLILCVIAVSLEALGAANRRSRTRGILQLLGMSAGQLRGVLVWEFAPVAITAIAAGTGFGVVTAVVVANLLDLRNLTGGTTAIAASVPGIQVGVVIALFAIVVAVTATLTSAGARRLNAAAAVKMGTE
;
A
#
# COMPACT_ATOMS: atom_id res chain seq x y z
N MET A 1 33.84 67.27 18.27
CA MET A 1 33.61 65.81 18.46
C MET A 1 32.25 65.49 17.84
N SER A 2 32.26 64.96 16.61
CA SER A 2 31.03 64.59 15.87
C SER A 2 30.51 63.24 16.42
N PRO A 3 29.18 63.01 16.51
CA PRO A 3 28.62 61.77 16.98
C PRO A 3 28.95 60.65 15.96
N ARG A 4 29.67 59.63 16.41
CA ARG A 4 29.90 58.42 15.68
C ARG A 4 28.55 57.75 15.36
N SER A 5 28.17 57.72 14.09
CA SER A 5 27.01 57.01 13.60
C SER A 5 27.21 55.52 13.91
N PHE A 6 26.46 54.97 14.88
CA PHE A 6 26.25 53.56 15.08
C PHE A 6 25.60 53.02 13.78
N VAL A 7 26.41 52.50 12.90
CA VAL A 7 25.88 51.67 11.80
C VAL A 7 25.23 50.48 12.47
N SER A 8 23.91 50.44 12.49
CA SER A 8 23.17 49.36 13.13
C SER A 8 23.60 48.03 12.49
N THR A 9 23.85 47.02 13.31
CA THR A 9 24.18 45.64 12.86
C THR A 9 23.15 45.11 11.86
N THR A 10 21.91 45.58 11.96
CA THR A 10 20.78 45.26 11.02
C THR A 10 20.98 45.89 9.63
N GLY A 11 21.48 47.12 9.52
CA GLY A 11 21.76 47.75 8.23
C GLY A 11 22.93 47.14 7.46
N LEU A 12 23.97 46.67 8.20
CA LEU A 12 25.05 45.91 7.61
C LEU A 12 24.59 44.52 7.12
N LEU A 13 23.78 43.82 7.91
CA LEU A 13 23.21 42.53 7.54
C LEU A 13 22.32 42.65 6.29
N ALA A 14 21.47 43.65 6.21
CA ALA A 14 20.59 43.89 5.04
C ALA A 14 21.37 44.17 3.75
N ARG A 15 22.44 44.96 3.82
CA ARG A 15 23.35 45.20 2.67
C ARG A 15 24.11 43.95 2.26
N HIS A 16 24.51 43.12 3.21
CA HIS A 16 25.22 41.85 2.96
C HIS A 16 24.31 40.79 2.32
N LEU A 17 23.07 40.67 2.78
CA LEU A 17 22.07 39.77 2.18
C LEU A 17 21.75 40.15 0.72
N ARG A 18 21.64 41.47 0.42
CA ARG A 18 21.41 41.93 -0.96
C ARG A 18 22.59 41.74 -1.90
N SER A 19 23.83 41.84 -1.43
CA SER A 19 25.03 41.80 -2.30
C SER A 19 25.34 40.38 -2.81
N ARG A 20 24.79 39.32 -2.19
CA ARG A 20 25.01 37.92 -2.56
C ARG A 20 23.75 37.05 -2.36
N ALA A 21 22.62 37.55 -2.78
CA ALA A 21 21.30 36.95 -2.57
C ALA A 21 21.18 35.50 -3.06
N ALA A 22 21.88 35.12 -4.14
CA ALA A 22 21.73 33.80 -4.76
C ALA A 22 22.03 32.63 -3.83
N ALA A 23 23.06 32.71 -2.99
CA ALA A 23 23.40 31.62 -2.07
C ALA A 23 22.42 31.54 -0.88
N SER A 24 21.96 32.69 -0.37
CA SER A 24 20.96 32.77 0.70
C SER A 24 19.59 32.32 0.20
N ILE A 25 19.22 32.67 -1.04
CA ILE A 25 17.98 32.19 -1.68
C ILE A 25 18.03 30.68 -1.90
N ALA A 26 19.17 30.14 -2.35
CA ALA A 26 19.31 28.68 -2.52
C ALA A 26 19.14 27.92 -1.19
N LEU A 27 19.72 28.44 -0.09
CA LEU A 27 19.53 27.86 1.25
C LEU A 27 18.10 28.02 1.74
N ALA A 28 17.46 29.17 1.49
CA ALA A 28 16.08 29.44 1.83
C ALA A 28 15.13 28.47 1.11
N LEU A 29 15.31 28.27 -0.21
CA LEU A 29 14.55 27.31 -1.00
C LEU A 29 14.78 25.86 -0.52
N LEU A 30 16.02 25.51 -0.20
CA LEU A 30 16.34 24.19 0.32
C LEU A 30 15.58 23.92 1.63
N ILE A 31 15.60 24.88 2.57
CA ILE A 31 14.84 24.76 3.84
C ILE A 31 13.34 24.69 3.58
N ALA A 32 12.82 25.54 2.68
CA ALA A 32 11.39 25.54 2.35
C ALA A 32 10.95 24.18 1.82
N VAL A 33 11.72 23.55 0.93
CA VAL A 33 11.45 22.20 0.43
C VAL A 33 11.51 21.17 1.56
N GLY A 34 12.55 21.18 2.41
CA GLY A 34 12.67 20.24 3.51
C GLY A 34 11.51 20.35 4.52
N VAL A 35 11.13 21.59 4.87
CA VAL A 35 9.99 21.85 5.77
C VAL A 35 8.67 21.46 5.13
N ALA A 36 8.45 21.80 3.85
CA ALA A 36 7.23 21.41 3.13
C ALA A 36 7.03 19.89 3.14
N ILE A 37 8.10 19.13 2.85
CA ILE A 37 8.04 17.66 2.89
C ILE A 37 7.74 17.16 4.30
N ALA A 38 8.40 17.71 5.33
CA ALA A 38 8.19 17.30 6.72
C ALA A 38 6.77 17.61 7.23
N VAL A 39 6.08 18.60 6.65
CA VAL A 39 4.68 18.92 6.96
C VAL A 39 3.71 18.07 6.13
N LEU A 40 4.00 17.88 4.85
CA LEU A 40 3.10 17.16 3.93
C LEU A 40 3.11 15.65 4.16
N LEU A 41 4.26 15.06 4.50
CA LEU A 41 4.39 13.60 4.59
C LEU A 41 3.41 12.98 5.61
N PRO A 42 3.31 13.45 6.87
CA PRO A 42 2.32 12.89 7.81
C PRO A 42 0.88 13.04 7.34
N ARG A 43 0.58 14.10 6.58
CA ARG A 43 -0.78 14.34 6.05
C ARG A 43 -1.13 13.42 4.90
N VAL A 44 -0.15 13.19 4.02
CA VAL A 44 -0.30 12.20 2.94
C VAL A 44 -0.51 10.81 3.51
N THR A 45 0.19 10.43 4.58
CA THR A 45 -0.03 9.13 5.23
C THR A 45 -1.45 9.00 5.79
N VAL A 46 -1.98 10.03 6.44
CA VAL A 46 -3.38 10.04 6.92
C VAL A 46 -4.35 9.91 5.74
N LEU A 47 -4.19 10.73 4.69
CA LEU A 47 -5.04 10.65 3.49
C LEU A 47 -5.04 9.27 2.85
N VAL A 48 -3.87 8.64 2.74
CA VAL A 48 -3.74 7.28 2.18
C VAL A 48 -4.43 6.26 3.10
N SER A 49 -4.30 6.42 4.42
CA SER A 49 -4.93 5.51 5.39
C SER A 49 -6.44 5.62 5.37
N ASP A 50 -6.98 6.84 5.31
CA ASP A 50 -8.43 7.08 5.24
C ASP A 50 -8.99 6.59 3.89
N ALA A 51 -8.28 6.85 2.78
CA ALA A 51 -8.68 6.38 1.45
C ALA A 51 -8.69 4.84 1.36
N GLU A 52 -7.70 4.15 1.93
CA GLU A 52 -7.67 2.68 1.98
C GLU A 52 -8.82 2.12 2.83
N LEU A 53 -9.09 2.75 3.98
CA LEU A 53 -10.22 2.36 4.83
C LEU A 53 -11.56 2.49 4.07
N HIS A 54 -11.77 3.64 3.42
CA HIS A 54 -12.98 3.89 2.63
C HIS A 54 -13.13 2.93 1.46
N ASP A 55 -12.04 2.63 0.74
CA ASP A 55 -12.01 1.68 -0.37
C ASP A 55 -12.40 0.27 0.10
N GLN A 56 -11.77 -0.22 1.17
CA GLN A 56 -12.03 -1.57 1.69
C GLN A 56 -13.40 -1.73 2.34
N VAL A 57 -13.89 -0.72 3.06
CA VAL A 57 -15.22 -0.74 3.66
C VAL A 57 -16.29 -0.56 2.58
N GLY A 58 -16.07 0.33 1.60
CA GLY A 58 -16.99 0.57 0.50
C GLY A 58 -17.10 -0.60 -0.49
N ALA A 59 -15.98 -1.34 -0.70
CA ALA A 59 -15.97 -2.55 -1.54
C ALA A 59 -16.57 -3.78 -0.82
N ALA A 60 -16.72 -3.74 0.50
CA ALA A 60 -17.32 -4.86 1.24
C ALA A 60 -18.82 -4.95 0.95
N ALA A 61 -19.32 -6.16 0.72
CA ALA A 61 -20.75 -6.38 0.54
C ALA A 61 -21.53 -5.89 1.79
N PRO A 62 -22.74 -5.31 1.62
CA PRO A 62 -23.53 -4.81 2.75
C PRO A 62 -23.76 -5.83 3.86
N GLY A 63 -23.95 -7.11 3.51
CA GLY A 63 -24.06 -8.20 4.51
C GLY A 63 -22.81 -8.43 5.34
N VAL A 64 -21.64 -7.88 4.94
CA VAL A 64 -20.37 -7.95 5.68
C VAL A 64 -20.10 -6.66 6.41
N SER A 65 -20.28 -5.50 5.77
CA SER A 65 -19.96 -4.20 6.35
C SER A 65 -20.97 -3.72 7.39
N ASP A 66 -22.25 -3.98 7.17
CA ASP A 66 -23.31 -3.46 8.01
C ASP A 66 -23.28 -4.03 9.45
N LEU A 67 -23.76 -3.22 10.39
CA LEU A 67 -24.08 -3.72 11.73
C LEU A 67 -25.49 -4.32 11.68
N TYR A 68 -25.60 -5.64 11.70
CA TYR A 68 -26.88 -6.33 11.65
C TYR A 68 -27.24 -6.93 13.00
N GLY A 69 -28.51 -6.79 13.37
CA GLY A 69 -29.06 -7.35 14.61
C GLY A 69 -30.13 -8.38 14.27
N THR A 70 -30.12 -9.50 14.98
CA THR A 70 -31.15 -10.55 14.90
C THR A 70 -31.76 -10.80 16.26
N GLY A 71 -33.09 -10.97 16.28
CA GLY A 71 -33.82 -11.23 17.50
C GLY A 71 -35.18 -11.74 17.17
N THR A 72 -36.08 -11.79 18.17
CA THR A 72 -37.49 -12.11 17.98
C THR A 72 -38.35 -10.89 18.30
N LEU A 73 -39.48 -10.79 17.65
CA LEU A 73 -40.51 -9.81 18.08
C LEU A 73 -41.24 -10.35 19.31
N GLY A 74 -41.34 -9.54 20.37
CA GLY A 74 -42.02 -9.90 21.58
C GLY A 74 -43.50 -9.93 21.51
N PRO A 75 -44.13 -10.30 22.64
CA PRO A 75 -45.60 -10.32 22.73
C PRO A 75 -46.16 -8.92 22.48
N LEU A 76 -46.93 -8.79 21.40
CA LEU A 76 -47.56 -7.56 21.01
C LEU A 76 -48.84 -7.33 21.81
N ASN A 77 -49.02 -6.13 22.27
CA ASN A 77 -50.32 -5.72 22.89
C ASN A 77 -51.40 -5.59 21.80
N LEU A 78 -52.10 -6.68 21.56
CA LEU A 78 -53.15 -6.70 20.56
C LEU A 78 -54.41 -6.02 21.11
N THR A 79 -54.78 -4.90 20.52
CA THR A 79 -56.09 -4.27 20.67
C THR A 79 -57.03 -4.73 19.55
N ASN A 80 -58.32 -4.52 19.65
CA ASN A 80 -59.21 -4.80 18.54
C ASN A 80 -58.87 -3.90 17.36
N GLU A 81 -58.48 -4.53 16.20
CA GLU A 81 -58.10 -3.87 14.94
C GLU A 81 -56.95 -2.86 15.07
N PRO A 82 -55.72 -3.30 15.50
CA PRO A 82 -54.61 -2.41 15.67
C PRO A 82 -54.09 -1.90 14.32
N THR A 83 -53.67 -0.66 14.28
CA THR A 83 -52.94 -0.09 13.13
C THR A 83 -51.49 -0.59 13.10
N ALA A 84 -50.85 -0.53 11.96
CA ALA A 84 -49.41 -0.84 11.81
C ALA A 84 -48.52 -0.04 12.80
N GLN A 85 -48.86 1.21 13.02
CA GLN A 85 -48.15 2.08 13.96
C GLN A 85 -48.32 1.65 15.43
N GLN A 86 -49.50 1.11 15.79
CA GLN A 86 -49.72 0.60 17.15
C GLN A 86 -48.97 -0.71 17.41
N LEU A 87 -48.82 -1.55 16.34
CA LEU A 87 -48.10 -2.82 16.43
C LEU A 87 -46.58 -2.62 16.46
N PHE A 88 -46.05 -1.81 15.57
CA PHE A 88 -44.62 -1.78 15.28
C PHE A 88 -43.95 -0.42 15.52
N GLY A 89 -44.71 0.65 15.81
CA GLY A 89 -44.19 2.00 15.97
C GLY A 89 -43.20 2.13 17.14
N GLN A 90 -43.39 1.39 18.23
CA GLN A 90 -42.43 1.36 19.33
C GLN A 90 -41.14 0.65 18.93
N THR A 91 -41.24 -0.47 18.24
CA THR A 91 -40.05 -1.19 17.71
C THR A 91 -39.28 -0.32 16.71
N ASP A 92 -39.98 0.31 15.74
CA ASP A 92 -39.38 1.20 14.76
C ASP A 92 -38.65 2.38 15.44
N SER A 93 -39.30 3.05 16.42
CA SER A 93 -38.71 4.16 17.14
C SER A 93 -37.51 3.74 18.02
N THR A 94 -37.55 2.57 18.62
CA THR A 94 -36.47 2.04 19.43
C THR A 94 -35.27 1.71 18.58
N LEU A 95 -35.49 1.01 17.45
CA LEU A 95 -34.41 0.70 16.53
C LEU A 95 -33.82 1.98 15.91
N ALA A 96 -34.64 2.96 15.57
CA ALA A 96 -34.17 4.25 15.07
C ALA A 96 -33.32 5.03 16.09
N GLY A 97 -33.59 4.85 17.39
CA GLY A 97 -32.84 5.50 18.48
C GLY A 97 -31.56 4.78 18.91
N VAL A 98 -31.26 3.57 18.38
CA VAL A 98 -30.05 2.83 18.76
C VAL A 98 -28.76 3.63 18.49
N PRO A 99 -28.55 4.27 17.33
CA PRO A 99 -27.35 5.07 17.10
C PRO A 99 -27.13 6.14 18.17
N ASP A 100 -28.21 6.80 18.62
CA ASP A 100 -28.12 7.87 19.63
C ASP A 100 -27.67 7.38 21.01
N SER A 101 -27.83 6.09 21.30
CA SER A 101 -27.37 5.46 22.54
C SER A 101 -25.89 5.04 22.50
N LEU A 102 -25.28 5.08 21.33
CA LEU A 102 -23.90 4.62 21.12
C LEU A 102 -22.89 5.79 21.24
N PRO A 103 -21.68 5.50 21.70
CA PRO A 103 -20.66 6.52 21.82
C PRO A 103 -20.10 6.91 20.44
N VAL A 104 -19.64 8.17 20.32
CA VAL A 104 -18.85 8.64 19.17
C VAL A 104 -17.48 7.90 19.20
N PRO A 105 -16.91 7.43 18.05
CA PRO A 105 -17.36 7.70 16.68
C PRO A 105 -18.44 6.75 16.14
N LEU A 106 -18.75 5.63 16.77
CA LEU A 106 -19.71 4.64 16.25
C LEU A 106 -21.09 5.25 15.93
N GLN A 107 -21.57 6.14 16.79
CA GLN A 107 -22.84 6.85 16.56
C GLN A 107 -22.91 7.53 15.19
N THR A 108 -21.82 8.20 14.78
CA THR A 108 -21.77 8.99 13.55
C THR A 108 -21.48 8.16 12.30
N THR A 109 -21.06 6.92 12.48
CA THR A 109 -20.74 6.01 11.37
C THR A 109 -21.93 5.14 10.94
N LEU A 110 -22.98 5.07 11.74
CA LEU A 110 -24.17 4.32 11.43
C LEU A 110 -25.16 5.15 10.64
N GLY A 111 -25.67 4.58 9.54
CA GLY A 111 -26.76 5.14 8.76
C GLY A 111 -28.14 4.85 9.36
N THR A 112 -29.18 5.19 8.61
CA THR A 112 -30.57 4.95 9.04
C THR A 112 -30.89 3.46 9.06
N VAL A 113 -31.51 2.99 10.12
CA VAL A 113 -31.94 1.60 10.27
C VAL A 113 -32.93 1.16 9.21
N SER A 114 -32.74 -0.04 8.71
CA SER A 114 -33.79 -0.81 8.04
C SER A 114 -34.05 -2.09 8.82
N TRP A 115 -35.28 -2.53 8.85
CA TRP A 115 -35.63 -3.77 9.52
C TRP A 115 -36.78 -4.50 8.83
N VAL A 116 -36.86 -5.80 9.06
CA VAL A 116 -37.91 -6.67 8.59
C VAL A 116 -38.17 -7.76 9.63
N ALA A 117 -39.43 -8.05 9.88
CA ALA A 117 -39.81 -9.23 10.68
C ALA A 117 -40.22 -10.34 9.72
N VAL A 118 -39.51 -11.44 9.72
CA VAL A 118 -39.74 -12.60 8.88
C VAL A 118 -40.39 -13.70 9.70
N LEU A 119 -41.60 -14.09 9.34
CA LEU A 119 -42.35 -15.13 10.02
C LEU A 119 -41.77 -16.52 9.67
N PRO A 120 -42.00 -17.55 10.53
CA PRO A 120 -41.42 -18.86 10.32
C PRO A 120 -41.76 -19.44 8.95
N PRO A 121 -40.84 -20.17 8.27
CA PRO A 121 -41.11 -20.83 7.01
C PRO A 121 -42.13 -21.95 7.18
N ASP A 122 -43.12 -22.00 6.29
CA ASP A 122 -44.14 -23.06 6.27
C ASP A 122 -44.31 -23.66 4.87
N PRO A 123 -44.27 -25.00 4.74
CA PRO A 123 -44.62 -25.67 3.49
C PRO A 123 -46.11 -25.50 3.19
N VAL A 124 -46.41 -24.88 2.08
CA VAL A 124 -47.82 -24.63 1.66
C VAL A 124 -48.20 -25.51 0.47
N THR A 125 -49.48 -25.74 0.29
CA THR A 125 -50.05 -26.51 -0.84
C THR A 125 -51.03 -25.67 -1.62
N LEU A 126 -50.93 -25.68 -2.92
CA LEU A 126 -51.90 -25.06 -3.82
C LEU A 126 -53.05 -26.05 -4.06
N ASP A 127 -54.29 -25.57 -4.09
CA ASP A 127 -55.47 -26.37 -4.41
C ASP A 127 -55.39 -27.02 -5.80
N GLU A 128 -54.73 -26.31 -6.74
CA GLU A 128 -54.40 -26.80 -8.07
C GLU A 128 -52.89 -26.73 -8.29
N PRO A 129 -52.11 -27.80 -8.04
CA PRO A 129 -50.68 -27.80 -8.26
C PRO A 129 -50.37 -27.62 -9.74
N ARG A 130 -49.62 -26.55 -10.06
CA ARG A 130 -49.17 -26.20 -11.42
C ARG A 130 -47.69 -26.54 -11.67
N SER A 131 -47.00 -26.94 -10.62
CA SER A 131 -45.60 -27.33 -10.64
C SER A 131 -45.36 -28.56 -9.77
N LEU A 132 -44.29 -29.32 -10.08
CA LEU A 132 -43.88 -30.52 -9.32
C LEU A 132 -42.93 -30.12 -8.15
N VAL A 133 -43.11 -28.95 -7.60
CA VAL A 133 -42.34 -28.46 -6.47
C VAL A 133 -43.25 -28.28 -5.24
N GLN A 134 -42.62 -28.32 -4.07
CA GLN A 134 -43.25 -27.97 -2.79
C GLN A 134 -42.91 -26.52 -2.46
N PRO A 135 -43.85 -25.57 -2.55
CA PRO A 135 -43.59 -24.20 -2.10
C PRO A 135 -43.38 -24.15 -0.58
N VAL A 136 -42.41 -23.37 -0.17
CA VAL A 136 -42.18 -23.02 1.26
C VAL A 136 -42.27 -21.51 1.35
N LEU A 137 -43.25 -21.03 2.09
CA LEU A 137 -43.59 -19.60 2.22
C LEU A 137 -43.03 -19.00 3.49
N ASN A 138 -42.38 -17.84 3.38
CA ASN A 138 -42.07 -16.96 4.47
C ASN A 138 -42.91 -15.68 4.36
N LEU A 139 -43.71 -15.36 5.32
CA LEU A 139 -44.38 -14.06 5.35
C LEU A 139 -43.47 -13.03 6.00
N ALA A 140 -43.48 -11.80 5.54
CA ALA A 140 -42.66 -10.72 6.03
C ALA A 140 -43.44 -9.44 6.28
N VAL A 141 -43.06 -8.75 7.33
CA VAL A 141 -43.57 -7.44 7.73
C VAL A 141 -42.45 -6.42 7.67
N ASP A 142 -42.63 -5.43 6.81
CA ASP A 142 -41.80 -4.22 6.72
C ASP A 142 -42.74 -3.01 6.55
N LEU A 143 -42.55 -1.96 7.36
CA LEU A 143 -43.42 -0.76 7.27
C LEU A 143 -43.27 0.01 5.96
N ARG A 144 -42.12 -0.17 5.30
CA ARG A 144 -41.72 0.60 4.09
C ARG A 144 -41.58 -0.26 2.83
N TRP A 145 -42.06 -1.50 2.83
CA TRP A 145 -41.87 -2.41 1.70
C TRP A 145 -42.40 -1.85 0.37
N ARG A 146 -43.50 -1.07 0.41
CA ARG A 146 -44.08 -0.46 -0.79
C ARG A 146 -43.18 0.53 -1.50
N GLU A 147 -42.21 1.09 -0.80
CA GLU A 147 -41.21 2.00 -1.36
C GLU A 147 -40.15 1.25 -2.17
N ARG A 148 -39.96 -0.05 -1.89
CA ARG A 148 -38.88 -0.88 -2.40
C ARG A 148 -39.29 -1.71 -3.63
N VAL A 149 -40.61 -1.91 -3.83
CA VAL A 149 -41.12 -2.80 -4.91
C VAL A 149 -42.04 -2.06 -5.86
N THR A 150 -42.22 -2.68 -7.04
CA THR A 150 -43.22 -2.28 -8.04
C THR A 150 -44.11 -3.49 -8.29
N LEU A 151 -45.43 -3.31 -8.17
CA LEU A 151 -46.39 -4.37 -8.52
C LEU A 151 -46.44 -4.56 -10.05
N VAL A 152 -46.34 -5.81 -10.47
CA VAL A 152 -46.42 -6.23 -11.87
C VAL A 152 -47.83 -6.70 -12.18
N GLU A 153 -48.49 -7.37 -11.20
CA GLU A 153 -49.83 -7.95 -11.36
C GLU A 153 -50.60 -7.86 -10.02
N GLY A 154 -51.90 -7.67 -10.08
CA GLY A 154 -52.76 -7.62 -8.91
C GLY A 154 -52.71 -6.30 -8.13
N ASP A 155 -53.15 -6.36 -6.87
CA ASP A 155 -53.30 -5.22 -5.98
C ASP A 155 -52.39 -5.29 -4.73
N VAL A 156 -52.14 -4.13 -4.12
CA VAL A 156 -51.39 -4.03 -2.86
C VAL A 156 -52.13 -4.73 -1.72
N PRO A 157 -51.49 -5.65 -0.96
CA PRO A 157 -52.05 -6.23 0.24
C PRO A 157 -52.68 -5.20 1.15
N SER A 158 -53.89 -5.43 1.59
CA SER A 158 -54.63 -4.57 2.50
C SER A 158 -54.84 -5.23 3.88
N ALA A 159 -55.04 -4.41 4.89
CA ALA A 159 -55.39 -4.93 6.23
C ALA A 159 -56.76 -5.65 6.18
N PRO A 160 -56.92 -6.81 6.82
CA PRO A 160 -58.17 -7.53 6.88
C PRO A 160 -59.26 -6.65 7.51
N ARG A 161 -60.42 -6.59 6.88
CA ARG A 161 -61.60 -5.87 7.38
C ARG A 161 -62.39 -6.77 8.30
N GLY A 162 -62.17 -6.63 9.63
CA GLY A 162 -62.90 -7.40 10.66
C GLY A 162 -62.21 -8.73 10.99
N THR A 163 -62.34 -9.13 12.26
CA THR A 163 -61.80 -10.36 12.84
C THR A 163 -62.43 -11.66 12.30
N ALA A 164 -63.53 -11.56 11.52
CA ALA A 164 -64.30 -12.70 11.10
C ALA A 164 -63.90 -13.30 9.74
N SER A 165 -63.14 -12.60 8.89
CA SER A 165 -62.80 -13.10 7.56
C SER A 165 -61.55 -13.97 7.45
N GLY A 166 -60.68 -13.93 8.44
CA GLY A 166 -59.51 -14.82 8.57
C GLY A 166 -58.58 -14.95 7.33
N LEU A 167 -58.78 -14.10 6.30
CA LEU A 167 -58.05 -14.14 5.05
C LEU A 167 -57.06 -12.98 4.99
N VAL A 168 -55.78 -13.30 4.92
CA VAL A 168 -54.68 -12.33 4.84
C VAL A 168 -54.20 -12.20 3.39
N GLU A 169 -54.08 -10.98 2.91
CA GLU A 169 -53.56 -10.68 1.59
C GLU A 169 -52.03 -10.62 1.61
N MET A 170 -51.38 -11.19 0.56
CA MET A 170 -49.93 -11.17 0.43
C MET A 170 -49.50 -10.79 -0.99
N ALA A 171 -48.33 -10.12 -1.09
CA ALA A 171 -47.65 -9.89 -2.35
C ALA A 171 -46.35 -10.73 -2.41
N ILE A 172 -46.14 -11.46 -3.50
CA ILE A 172 -44.97 -12.35 -3.68
C ILE A 172 -44.07 -11.83 -4.78
N SER A 173 -42.77 -12.22 -4.76
CA SER A 173 -41.87 -11.86 -5.85
C SER A 173 -42.24 -12.61 -7.15
N LYS A 174 -41.97 -11.98 -8.28
CA LYS A 174 -42.24 -12.56 -9.61
C LYS A 174 -41.54 -13.91 -9.79
N ASP A 175 -40.26 -13.98 -9.41
CA ASP A 175 -39.44 -15.19 -9.55
C ASP A 175 -40.01 -16.35 -8.70
N TYR A 176 -40.50 -16.03 -7.48
CA TYR A 176 -41.13 -17.04 -6.63
C TYR A 176 -42.47 -17.48 -7.19
N ALA A 177 -43.28 -16.55 -7.75
CA ALA A 177 -44.52 -16.88 -8.41
C ALA A 177 -44.32 -17.83 -9.61
N GLU A 178 -43.33 -17.57 -10.46
CA GLU A 178 -43.00 -18.39 -11.62
C GLU A 178 -42.51 -19.79 -11.23
N LEU A 179 -41.55 -19.89 -10.29
CA LEU A 179 -40.94 -21.15 -9.88
C LEU A 179 -41.91 -22.04 -9.07
N ALA A 180 -42.67 -21.46 -8.16
CA ALA A 180 -43.62 -22.18 -7.32
C ALA A 180 -45.00 -22.39 -7.98
N GLY A 181 -45.30 -21.68 -9.09
CA GLY A 181 -46.55 -21.80 -9.85
C GLY A 181 -47.69 -21.00 -9.24
N PHE A 182 -47.46 -19.96 -8.45
CA PHE A 182 -48.46 -19.07 -7.89
C PHE A 182 -49.08 -18.11 -8.92
N ARG A 183 -50.33 -17.75 -8.71
CA ARG A 183 -51.04 -16.71 -9.46
C ARG A 183 -51.82 -15.81 -8.49
N VAL A 184 -52.14 -14.62 -8.96
CA VAL A 184 -53.03 -13.72 -8.21
C VAL A 184 -54.38 -14.40 -8.00
N GLY A 185 -54.89 -14.42 -6.78
CA GLY A 185 -56.11 -15.08 -6.37
C GLY A 185 -55.92 -16.47 -5.75
N ASP A 186 -54.72 -17.06 -5.81
CA ASP A 186 -54.45 -18.35 -5.15
C ASP A 186 -54.50 -18.20 -3.63
N VAL A 187 -55.18 -19.17 -2.98
CA VAL A 187 -55.32 -19.21 -1.52
C VAL A 187 -54.56 -20.43 -1.00
N VAL A 188 -53.78 -20.26 0.03
CA VAL A 188 -53.03 -21.31 0.71
C VAL A 188 -53.22 -21.23 2.22
N ASP A 189 -53.03 -22.35 2.91
CA ASP A 189 -52.98 -22.36 4.38
C ASP A 189 -51.52 -22.14 4.84
N TYR A 190 -51.33 -21.14 5.66
CA TYR A 190 -50.02 -20.80 6.28
C TYR A 190 -50.17 -20.86 7.78
N ILE A 191 -49.64 -21.89 8.41
CA ILE A 191 -49.69 -22.13 9.88
C ILE A 191 -51.16 -21.95 10.42
N GLY A 192 -52.13 -22.51 9.73
CA GLY A 192 -53.55 -22.43 10.13
C GLY A 192 -54.25 -21.10 9.82
N THR A 193 -53.59 -20.19 9.12
CA THR A 193 -54.19 -18.93 8.62
C THR A 193 -54.27 -19.00 7.08
N ARG A 194 -55.45 -18.71 6.56
CA ARG A 194 -55.63 -18.63 5.08
C ARG A 194 -55.04 -17.34 4.55
N VAL A 195 -54.09 -17.48 3.61
CA VAL A 195 -53.49 -16.35 2.90
C VAL A 195 -53.77 -16.38 1.41
N ILE A 196 -54.02 -15.22 0.80
CA ILE A 196 -54.32 -15.06 -0.62
C ILE A 196 -53.28 -14.24 -1.32
N VAL A 197 -52.80 -14.67 -2.48
CA VAL A 197 -51.94 -13.86 -3.32
C VAL A 197 -52.74 -12.70 -3.91
N SER A 198 -52.58 -11.49 -3.38
CA SER A 198 -53.25 -10.29 -3.90
C SER A 198 -52.43 -9.59 -4.98
N GLY A 199 -51.10 -9.76 -4.99
CA GLY A 199 -50.23 -9.12 -5.97
C GLY A 199 -48.92 -9.84 -6.18
N ILE A 200 -48.31 -9.56 -7.32
CA ILE A 200 -46.98 -10.01 -7.69
C ILE A 200 -46.10 -8.78 -7.91
N TYR A 201 -44.89 -8.77 -7.33
CA TYR A 201 -44.01 -7.64 -7.41
C TYR A 201 -42.64 -7.98 -7.99
N THR A 202 -41.93 -6.93 -8.43
CA THR A 202 -40.49 -6.92 -8.69
C THR A 202 -39.83 -5.85 -7.85
N ALA A 203 -38.55 -6.02 -7.51
CA ALA A 203 -37.77 -4.98 -6.84
C ALA A 203 -37.62 -3.77 -7.77
N LYS A 204 -37.68 -2.55 -7.20
CA LYS A 204 -37.35 -1.31 -7.92
C LYS A 204 -35.83 -1.24 -8.20
N ASP A 205 -35.05 -1.69 -7.25
CA ASP A 205 -33.61 -1.81 -7.33
C ASP A 205 -33.20 -3.19 -6.78
N PRO A 206 -32.97 -4.18 -7.64
CA PRO A 206 -32.59 -5.54 -7.24
C PRO A 206 -31.22 -5.61 -6.53
N GLU A 207 -30.34 -4.64 -6.78
CA GLU A 207 -28.98 -4.59 -6.21
C GLU A 207 -28.94 -3.86 -4.86
N ALA A 208 -30.07 -3.33 -4.40
CA ALA A 208 -30.13 -2.61 -3.12
C ALA A 208 -29.69 -3.51 -1.95
N ALA A 209 -28.92 -2.92 -1.02
CA ALA A 209 -28.43 -3.58 0.19
C ALA A 209 -29.51 -4.27 1.02
N TYR A 210 -30.76 -3.80 0.94
CA TYR A 210 -31.92 -4.40 1.60
C TYR A 210 -32.07 -5.89 1.28
N TRP A 211 -31.92 -6.29 0.02
CA TRP A 211 -32.13 -7.66 -0.42
C TRP A 211 -31.03 -8.61 0.02
N VAL A 212 -29.86 -8.10 0.36
CA VAL A 212 -28.78 -8.89 0.96
C VAL A 212 -29.16 -9.41 2.35
N HIS A 213 -29.91 -8.61 3.11
CA HIS A 213 -30.37 -8.97 4.47
C HIS A 213 -31.70 -9.76 4.49
N ALA A 214 -32.45 -9.72 3.40
CA ALA A 214 -33.72 -10.45 3.22
C ALA A 214 -33.84 -11.08 1.83
N PRO A 215 -32.88 -11.96 1.44
CA PRO A 215 -32.79 -12.48 0.06
C PRO A 215 -34.01 -13.30 -0.35
N GLU A 216 -34.65 -14.02 0.56
CA GLU A 216 -35.83 -14.82 0.30
C GLU A 216 -37.05 -14.01 -0.18
N LEU A 217 -37.05 -12.68 0.09
CA LEU A 217 -38.13 -11.80 -0.37
C LEU A 217 -37.96 -11.38 -1.85
N LEU A 218 -36.78 -11.56 -2.44
CA LEU A 218 -36.50 -11.24 -3.82
C LEU A 218 -36.27 -12.52 -4.63
N THR A 219 -35.27 -13.32 -4.23
CA THR A 219 -34.80 -14.49 -4.98
C THR A 219 -35.17 -15.77 -4.24
N PRO A 220 -35.99 -16.65 -4.83
CA PRO A 220 -36.34 -17.90 -4.20
C PRO A 220 -35.17 -18.89 -4.17
N THR A 221 -35.10 -19.67 -3.11
CA THR A 221 -34.08 -20.72 -2.94
C THR A 221 -34.66 -22.07 -3.32
N VAL A 222 -34.02 -22.79 -4.25
CA VAL A 222 -34.40 -24.12 -4.66
C VAL A 222 -33.53 -25.15 -3.92
N THR A 223 -34.18 -26.09 -3.22
CA THR A 223 -33.51 -27.17 -2.52
C THR A 223 -34.01 -28.51 -3.06
N SER A 224 -33.10 -29.33 -3.58
CA SER A 224 -33.40 -30.68 -4.05
C SER A 224 -32.58 -31.70 -3.25
N SER A 225 -33.20 -32.80 -2.86
CA SER A 225 -32.54 -33.94 -2.23
C SER A 225 -32.92 -35.21 -2.99
N PRO A 226 -32.03 -36.19 -3.17
CA PRO A 226 -32.33 -37.43 -3.84
C PRO A 226 -33.55 -38.12 -3.22
N GLY A 227 -34.59 -38.38 -4.02
CA GLY A 227 -35.82 -39.03 -3.59
C GLY A 227 -36.85 -38.15 -2.86
N ALA A 228 -36.61 -36.85 -2.71
CA ALA A 228 -37.54 -35.88 -2.12
C ALA A 228 -38.10 -34.92 -3.18
N LEU A 229 -39.26 -34.32 -2.86
CA LEU A 229 -39.80 -33.23 -3.70
C LEU A 229 -38.84 -32.04 -3.69
N VAL A 230 -38.69 -31.41 -4.84
CA VAL A 230 -37.96 -30.14 -4.94
C VAL A 230 -38.70 -29.07 -4.13
N ARG A 231 -38.03 -28.43 -3.20
CA ARG A 231 -38.59 -27.35 -2.40
C ARG A 231 -38.14 -26.01 -2.94
N VAL A 232 -39.11 -25.12 -3.14
CA VAL A 232 -38.84 -23.72 -3.55
C VAL A 232 -39.28 -22.83 -2.39
N ARG A 233 -38.31 -22.24 -1.72
CA ARG A 233 -38.50 -21.31 -0.59
C ARG A 233 -38.49 -19.89 -1.12
N GLY A 234 -39.52 -19.12 -0.82
CA GLY A 234 -39.63 -17.70 -1.14
C GLY A 234 -40.41 -16.92 -0.10
N GLY A 235 -40.34 -15.61 -0.19
CA GLY A 235 -40.98 -14.71 0.73
C GLY A 235 -42.14 -13.92 0.13
N ALA A 236 -43.02 -13.43 0.98
CA ALA A 236 -44.16 -12.58 0.62
C ALA A 236 -44.33 -11.45 1.63
N PHE A 237 -44.60 -10.25 1.15
CA PHE A 237 -45.00 -9.14 2.03
C PHE A 237 -46.50 -9.19 2.34
N ILE A 238 -46.84 -8.92 3.61
CA ILE A 238 -48.19 -8.68 4.05
C ILE A 238 -48.39 -7.24 4.49
N ASP A 239 -49.63 -6.77 4.59
CA ASP A 239 -49.88 -5.50 5.25
C ASP A 239 -49.48 -5.62 6.72
N PRO A 240 -48.67 -4.67 7.27
CA PRO A 240 -48.23 -4.77 8.67
C PRO A 240 -49.35 -4.90 9.69
N ALA A 241 -50.52 -4.31 9.45
CA ALA A 241 -51.68 -4.46 10.37
C ALA A 241 -52.30 -5.87 10.29
N ALA A 242 -52.13 -6.59 9.18
CA ALA A 242 -52.58 -7.97 9.03
C ALA A 242 -51.83 -8.96 9.93
N ALA A 243 -50.64 -8.63 10.42
CA ALA A 243 -49.89 -9.43 11.38
C ALA A 243 -50.61 -9.70 12.67
N ALA A 244 -51.55 -8.84 13.07
CA ALA A 244 -52.39 -8.99 14.24
C ALA A 244 -53.28 -10.25 14.23
N VAL A 245 -53.60 -10.77 13.07
CA VAL A 245 -54.41 -12.02 12.93
C VAL A 245 -53.57 -13.28 13.10
N MET A 246 -52.26 -13.14 13.15
CA MET A 246 -51.29 -14.23 13.30
C MET A 246 -50.36 -14.05 14.54
N PRO A 247 -50.87 -13.87 15.74
CA PRO A 247 -50.06 -13.48 16.90
C PRO A 247 -48.98 -14.52 17.22
N THR A 248 -49.30 -15.82 17.19
CA THR A 248 -48.36 -16.89 17.50
C THR A 248 -47.25 -17.01 16.47
N SER A 249 -47.53 -16.76 15.21
CA SER A 249 -46.52 -16.75 14.16
C SER A 249 -45.64 -15.52 14.26
N LEU A 250 -46.23 -14.39 14.67
CA LEU A 250 -45.51 -13.14 14.84
C LEU A 250 -44.56 -13.17 16.05
N GLU A 251 -44.96 -13.76 17.19
CA GLU A 251 -44.10 -13.98 18.35
C GLU A 251 -42.90 -14.88 18.04
N ARG A 252 -42.98 -15.73 17.02
CA ARG A 252 -41.92 -16.60 16.55
C ARG A 252 -41.16 -16.00 15.37
N SER A 253 -41.49 -14.79 14.95
CA SER A 253 -40.84 -14.15 13.82
C SER A 253 -39.39 -13.76 14.14
N GLU A 254 -38.54 -13.87 13.18
CA GLU A 254 -37.18 -13.38 13.23
C GLU A 254 -37.17 -11.89 12.88
N LEU A 255 -36.86 -11.04 13.87
CA LEU A 255 -36.61 -9.63 13.64
C LEU A 255 -35.17 -9.47 13.16
N ARG A 256 -35.02 -8.92 11.95
CA ARG A 256 -33.74 -8.56 11.38
C ARG A 256 -33.69 -7.04 11.24
N ALA A 257 -32.70 -6.41 11.87
CA ALA A 257 -32.44 -4.98 11.76
C ALA A 257 -31.00 -4.76 11.33
N TRP A 258 -30.75 -3.81 10.47
CA TRP A 258 -29.37 -3.48 10.05
C TRP A 258 -29.19 -1.97 9.90
N TYR A 259 -27.98 -1.56 10.19
CA TYR A 259 -27.50 -0.19 10.13
C TYR A 259 -26.40 -0.15 9.09
N PRO A 260 -26.63 0.48 7.92
CA PRO A 260 -25.57 0.66 6.94
C PRO A 260 -24.41 1.45 7.51
N ILE A 261 -23.20 1.04 7.20
CA ILE A 261 -21.99 1.77 7.61
C ILE A 261 -21.68 2.87 6.60
N LEU A 262 -21.56 4.10 7.10
CA LEU A 262 -21.17 5.26 6.31
C LEU A 262 -19.63 5.37 6.27
N ALA A 263 -19.00 4.68 5.32
CA ALA A 263 -17.55 4.62 5.21
C ALA A 263 -16.90 6.02 5.17
N GLU A 264 -17.53 6.98 4.48
CA GLU A 264 -17.02 8.34 4.31
C GLU A 264 -16.89 9.14 5.64
N THR A 265 -17.62 8.74 6.68
CA THR A 265 -17.56 9.40 7.99
C THR A 265 -16.46 8.85 8.90
N MET A 266 -15.81 7.76 8.51
CA MET A 266 -14.79 7.08 9.29
C MET A 266 -13.40 7.65 8.99
N THR A 267 -12.57 7.77 10.00
CA THR A 267 -11.13 8.03 9.83
C THR A 267 -10.33 6.83 10.36
N TYR A 268 -9.17 6.58 9.77
CA TYR A 268 -8.31 5.48 10.24
C TYR A 268 -7.87 5.67 11.70
N ALA A 269 -7.78 6.92 12.15
CA ALA A 269 -7.47 7.23 13.55
C ALA A 269 -8.53 6.73 14.53
N ASP A 270 -9.78 6.61 14.09
CA ASP A 270 -10.91 6.15 14.91
C ASP A 270 -11.02 4.62 14.94
N VAL A 271 -10.37 3.90 14.03
CA VAL A 271 -10.48 2.44 13.89
C VAL A 271 -10.26 1.69 15.21
N PRO A 272 -9.23 1.96 16.02
CA PRO A 272 -9.05 1.26 17.31
C PRO A 272 -10.23 1.46 18.26
N GLN A 273 -10.80 2.66 18.28
CA GLN A 273 -11.94 3.00 19.13
C GLN A 273 -13.22 2.38 18.59
N LEU A 274 -13.42 2.39 17.26
CA LEU A 274 -14.55 1.73 16.59
C LEU A 274 -14.52 0.21 16.83
N ASP A 275 -13.36 -0.40 16.71
CA ASP A 275 -13.15 -1.83 16.95
C ASP A 275 -13.57 -2.22 18.38
N ASP A 276 -13.12 -1.47 19.38
CA ASP A 276 -13.50 -1.67 20.78
C ASP A 276 -14.99 -1.43 21.03
N GLN A 277 -15.61 -0.45 20.37
CA GLN A 277 -17.03 -0.15 20.50
C GLN A 277 -17.88 -1.23 19.83
N LEU A 278 -17.53 -1.66 18.62
CA LEU A 278 -18.22 -2.73 17.91
C LEU A 278 -18.12 -4.07 18.66
N LYS A 279 -16.94 -4.44 19.16
CA LYS A 279 -16.77 -5.64 20.00
C LYS A 279 -17.69 -5.63 21.23
N ARG A 280 -17.88 -4.47 21.86
CA ARG A 280 -18.81 -4.31 22.98
C ARG A 280 -20.26 -4.48 22.54
N VAL A 281 -20.68 -3.84 21.45
CA VAL A 281 -22.04 -3.95 20.91
C VAL A 281 -22.36 -5.39 20.54
N VAL A 282 -21.44 -6.06 19.82
CA VAL A 282 -21.59 -7.47 19.42
C VAL A 282 -21.64 -8.40 20.63
N SER A 283 -20.85 -8.15 21.68
CA SER A 283 -20.80 -9.02 22.86
C SER A 283 -21.96 -8.84 23.82
N LEU A 284 -22.49 -7.63 23.93
CA LEU A 284 -23.55 -7.32 24.91
C LEU A 284 -24.96 -7.46 24.33
N GLY A 285 -25.10 -7.29 22.99
CA GLY A 285 -26.40 -7.16 22.35
C GLY A 285 -27.18 -5.92 22.84
N LEU A 286 -28.45 -5.85 22.48
CA LEU A 286 -29.37 -4.80 22.89
C LEU A 286 -30.66 -5.41 23.43
N TYR A 287 -31.09 -4.96 24.59
CA TYR A 287 -32.42 -5.31 25.11
C TYR A 287 -33.43 -4.27 24.61
N LEU A 288 -34.42 -4.74 23.88
CA LEU A 288 -35.53 -3.91 23.45
C LEU A 288 -36.46 -3.60 24.68
N PRO A 289 -37.21 -2.49 24.69
CA PRO A 289 -38.15 -2.19 25.76
C PRO A 289 -39.25 -3.23 25.90
N THR A 290 -39.48 -4.04 24.87
CA THR A 290 -40.38 -5.18 24.84
C THR A 290 -39.88 -6.37 25.66
N GLY A 291 -38.62 -6.31 26.18
CA GLY A 291 -38.02 -7.35 27.02
C GLY A 291 -37.19 -8.37 26.27
N GLU A 292 -36.98 -8.20 24.95
CA GLU A 292 -36.26 -9.13 24.10
C GLU A 292 -34.87 -8.65 23.79
N SER A 293 -33.99 -9.60 23.46
CA SER A 293 -32.61 -9.33 23.12
C SER A 293 -32.38 -9.35 21.62
N LEU A 294 -31.77 -8.31 21.12
CA LEU A 294 -31.24 -8.25 19.77
C LEU A 294 -29.73 -8.54 19.83
N SER A 295 -29.31 -9.62 19.20
CA SER A 295 -27.89 -9.95 19.08
C SER A 295 -27.32 -9.31 17.82
N PHE A 296 -26.21 -8.56 17.97
CA PHE A 296 -25.55 -7.90 16.84
C PHE A 296 -24.40 -8.71 16.28
N GLY A 297 -24.20 -8.59 14.96
CA GLY A 297 -23.05 -9.10 14.23
C GLY A 297 -22.57 -8.10 13.19
N THR A 298 -21.30 -8.17 12.84
CA THR A 298 -20.71 -7.41 11.73
C THR A 298 -19.43 -8.08 11.26
N GLY A 299 -19.18 -8.07 9.99
CA GLY A 299 -17.88 -8.48 9.42
C GLY A 299 -16.86 -7.34 9.38
N LEU A 300 -17.25 -6.12 9.83
CA LEU A 300 -16.37 -4.96 9.80
C LEU A 300 -15.11 -5.14 10.65
N LEU A 301 -15.20 -5.90 11.77
CA LEU A 301 -14.06 -6.25 12.60
C LEU A 301 -12.96 -6.99 11.81
N ALA A 302 -13.34 -7.95 11.00
CA ALA A 302 -12.41 -8.66 10.12
C ALA A 302 -11.88 -7.76 8.99
N THR A 303 -12.67 -6.79 8.55
CA THR A 303 -12.22 -5.78 7.58
C THR A 303 -11.17 -4.85 8.19
N PHE A 304 -11.35 -4.40 9.44
CA PHE A 304 -10.35 -3.60 10.16
C PHE A 304 -9.02 -4.36 10.33
N GLU A 305 -9.06 -5.64 10.66
CA GLU A 305 -7.84 -6.46 10.72
C GLU A 305 -7.15 -6.56 9.35
N ARG A 306 -7.90 -6.76 8.28
CA ARG A 306 -7.37 -6.82 6.89
C ARG A 306 -6.77 -5.50 6.43
N VAL A 307 -7.30 -4.36 6.83
CA VAL A 307 -6.82 -3.01 6.47
C VAL A 307 -5.60 -2.63 7.32
N SER A 308 -5.53 -3.02 8.59
CA SER A 308 -4.48 -2.59 9.52
C SER A 308 -3.08 -3.06 9.12
N ALA A 309 -2.91 -4.29 8.67
CA ALA A 309 -1.61 -4.86 8.33
C ALA A 309 -0.96 -4.21 7.08
N PRO A 310 -1.68 -4.00 5.93
CA PRO A 310 -1.15 -3.24 4.80
C PRO A 310 -0.80 -1.80 5.17
N LEU A 311 -1.65 -1.12 5.93
CA LEU A 311 -1.42 0.27 6.34
C LEU A 311 -0.23 0.41 7.27
N ALA A 312 -0.08 -0.48 8.25
CA ALA A 312 1.10 -0.51 9.11
C ALA A 312 2.39 -0.71 8.30
N THR A 313 2.36 -1.62 7.33
CA THR A 313 3.52 -1.88 6.44
C THR A 313 3.80 -0.67 5.53
N SER A 314 2.78 -0.04 4.95
CA SER A 314 2.93 1.15 4.10
C SER A 314 3.47 2.35 4.90
N ALA A 315 2.95 2.59 6.10
CA ALA A 315 3.42 3.66 6.98
C ALA A 315 4.89 3.42 7.41
N ALA A 316 5.26 2.18 7.73
CA ALA A 316 6.63 1.80 8.04
C ALA A 316 7.58 2.04 6.84
N LEU A 317 7.17 1.64 5.64
CA LEU A 317 7.93 1.90 4.41
C LEU A 317 8.09 3.40 4.15
N LEU A 318 7.02 4.19 4.25
CA LEU A 318 7.07 5.63 4.04
C LEU A 318 7.97 6.33 5.08
N ALA A 319 7.93 5.90 6.34
CA ALA A 319 8.82 6.41 7.38
C ALA A 319 10.31 6.11 7.09
N ILE A 320 10.61 4.88 6.68
CA ILE A 320 11.97 4.47 6.28
C ILE A 320 12.43 5.26 5.05
N VAL A 321 11.58 5.34 4.02
CA VAL A 321 11.87 6.02 2.75
C VAL A 321 12.15 7.49 2.97
N SER A 322 11.40 8.15 3.86
CA SER A 322 11.59 9.56 4.17
C SER A 322 12.92 9.85 4.86
N SER A 323 13.48 8.88 5.57
CA SER A 323 14.73 9.04 6.32
C SER A 323 15.95 9.28 5.41
N ALA A 324 16.02 8.63 4.27
CA ALA A 324 17.15 8.72 3.34
C ALA A 324 17.23 10.09 2.62
N PRO A 325 16.17 10.63 1.99
CA PRO A 325 16.15 12.00 1.48
C PRO A 325 16.39 13.06 2.56
N LEU A 326 15.90 12.85 3.79
CA LEU A 326 16.18 13.74 4.91
C LEU A 326 17.69 13.80 5.23
N GLY A 327 18.36 12.64 5.21
CA GLY A 327 19.81 12.58 5.38
C GLY A 327 20.57 13.30 4.26
N ALA A 328 20.17 13.11 3.01
CA ALA A 328 20.72 13.83 1.86
C ALA A 328 20.49 15.35 1.99
N PHE A 329 19.30 15.75 2.40
CA PHE A 329 18.94 17.15 2.66
C PHE A 329 19.85 17.78 3.72
N LEU A 330 20.03 17.13 4.88
CA LEU A 330 20.90 17.63 5.94
C LEU A 330 22.37 17.72 5.49
N ALA A 331 22.83 16.75 4.70
CA ALA A 331 24.17 16.78 4.12
C ALA A 331 24.38 17.97 3.15
N VAL A 332 23.39 18.22 2.28
CA VAL A 332 23.43 19.35 1.33
C VAL A 332 23.33 20.69 2.07
N LEU A 333 22.49 20.76 3.10
CA LEU A 333 22.33 21.94 3.95
C LEU A 333 23.65 22.26 4.70
N ALA A 334 24.30 21.25 5.26
CA ALA A 334 25.61 21.38 5.93
C ALA A 334 26.70 21.85 4.94
N LEU A 335 26.71 21.30 3.71
CA LEU A 335 27.62 21.70 2.65
C LEU A 335 27.38 23.16 2.22
N GLY A 336 26.11 23.54 2.03
CA GLY A 336 25.71 24.91 1.71
C GLY A 336 26.10 25.90 2.82
N ALA A 337 25.82 25.55 4.07
CA ALA A 337 26.19 26.34 5.24
C ALA A 337 27.71 26.55 5.33
N ARG A 338 28.49 25.49 5.12
CA ARG A 338 29.97 25.56 5.08
C ARG A 338 30.45 26.45 3.93
N THR A 339 29.86 26.32 2.74
CA THR A 339 30.26 27.14 1.59
C THR A 339 30.00 28.62 1.83
N VAL A 340 28.90 28.98 2.49
CA VAL A 340 28.60 30.36 2.88
C VAL A 340 29.56 30.85 3.97
N ALA A 341 29.81 30.05 5.02
CA ALA A 341 30.74 30.35 6.09
C ALA A 341 32.17 30.59 5.57
N ASP A 342 32.67 29.76 4.66
CA ASP A 342 33.98 29.89 4.02
C ASP A 342 34.11 31.21 3.25
N ARG A 343 33.05 31.65 2.56
CA ARG A 343 33.05 32.93 1.84
C ARG A 343 33.04 34.14 2.76
N ARG A 344 32.55 33.98 4.00
CA ARG A 344 32.48 35.06 4.99
C ARG A 344 33.72 35.17 5.90
N ARG A 345 34.61 34.20 5.85
CA ARG A 345 35.83 34.16 6.70
C ARG A 345 36.65 35.44 6.61
N ALA A 346 36.87 35.98 5.41
CA ALA A 346 37.66 37.19 5.25
C ALA A 346 37.04 38.44 5.95
N VAL A 347 35.71 38.55 5.86
CA VAL A 347 34.99 39.66 6.50
C VAL A 347 34.96 39.49 8.01
N LEU A 348 34.77 38.26 8.51
CA LEU A 348 34.76 37.97 9.94
C LEU A 348 36.15 38.14 10.54
N ALA A 349 37.20 37.68 9.87
CA ALA A 349 38.59 37.88 10.31
C ALA A 349 38.96 39.39 10.39
N LEU A 350 38.45 40.17 9.42
CA LEU A 350 38.66 41.64 9.45
C LEU A 350 37.89 42.29 10.62
N ALA A 351 36.69 41.80 10.95
CA ALA A 351 35.93 42.26 12.10
C ALA A 351 36.64 41.92 13.44
N GLU A 352 37.16 40.68 13.54
CA GLU A 352 37.93 40.22 14.71
C GLU A 352 39.25 41.02 14.87
N SER A 353 39.96 41.34 13.78
CA SER A 353 41.15 42.22 13.83
C SER A 353 40.82 43.64 14.26
N ARG A 354 39.54 44.06 14.13
CA ARG A 354 39.03 45.36 14.61
C ARG A 354 38.42 45.32 16.02
N GLY A 355 38.52 44.18 16.73
CA GLY A 355 38.12 44.03 18.13
C GLY A 355 36.74 43.36 18.31
N ALA A 356 36.14 42.79 17.28
CA ALA A 356 34.94 41.95 17.46
C ALA A 356 35.30 40.66 18.24
N SER A 357 34.51 40.33 19.25
CA SER A 357 34.69 39.06 19.98
C SER A 357 34.24 37.87 19.16
N SER A 358 34.82 36.70 19.42
CA SER A 358 34.38 35.43 18.81
C SER A 358 32.89 35.17 19.05
N LEU A 359 32.36 35.54 20.23
CA LEU A 359 30.92 35.40 20.52
C LEU A 359 30.05 36.27 19.59
N GLN A 360 30.49 37.49 19.27
CA GLN A 360 29.79 38.37 18.33
C GLN A 360 29.81 37.81 16.91
N SER A 361 30.90 37.19 16.48
CA SER A 361 31.00 36.53 15.18
C SER A 361 30.06 35.32 15.10
N HIS A 362 29.97 34.48 16.14
CA HIS A 362 29.04 33.37 16.22
C HIS A 362 27.59 33.84 16.28
N ALA A 363 27.29 34.87 17.06
CA ALA A 363 25.94 35.44 17.14
C ALA A 363 25.46 36.05 15.81
N ALA A 364 26.35 36.71 15.05
CA ALA A 364 26.03 37.24 13.73
C ALA A 364 25.68 36.12 12.73
N MET A 365 26.43 35.02 12.73
CA MET A 365 26.17 33.87 11.88
C MET A 365 24.89 33.11 12.28
N LEU A 366 24.65 32.96 13.60
CA LEU A 366 23.42 32.39 14.11
C LEU A 366 22.18 33.23 13.67
N LEU A 367 22.27 34.56 13.85
CA LEU A 367 21.18 35.47 13.45
C LEU A 367 20.93 35.42 11.94
N GLU A 368 21.97 35.33 11.12
CA GLU A 368 21.83 35.15 9.69
C GLU A 368 21.14 33.82 9.34
N GLY A 369 21.52 32.73 10.00
CA GLY A 369 20.90 31.43 9.86
C GLY A 369 19.41 31.50 10.18
N VAL A 370 19.03 32.13 11.30
CA VAL A 370 17.63 32.30 11.71
C VAL A 370 16.85 33.17 10.73
N LEU A 371 17.44 34.28 10.23
CA LEU A 371 16.80 35.18 9.26
C LEU A 371 16.54 34.51 7.90
N ILE A 372 17.30 33.49 7.55
CA ILE A 372 17.05 32.69 6.33
C ILE A 372 16.07 31.56 6.62
N SER A 373 16.28 30.78 7.71
CA SER A 373 15.53 29.56 7.96
C SER A 373 14.09 29.81 8.44
N LEU A 374 13.88 30.76 9.36
CA LEU A 374 12.58 30.96 9.98
C LEU A 374 11.51 31.45 8.99
N PRO A 375 11.75 32.51 8.17
CA PRO A 375 10.77 32.90 7.17
C PRO A 375 10.48 31.82 6.13
N SER A 376 11.53 31.10 5.70
CA SER A 376 11.38 30.01 4.74
C SER A 376 10.54 28.86 5.31
N ALA A 377 10.75 28.51 6.59
CA ALA A 377 9.96 27.48 7.26
C ALA A 377 8.50 27.90 7.43
N VAL A 378 8.25 29.14 7.83
CA VAL A 378 6.87 29.69 7.95
C VAL A 378 6.16 29.68 6.61
N VAL A 379 6.77 30.21 5.55
CA VAL A 379 6.18 30.24 4.20
C VAL A 379 5.91 28.82 3.71
N ALA A 380 6.84 27.89 3.93
CA ALA A 380 6.67 26.50 3.52
C ALA A 380 5.55 25.79 4.30
N SER A 381 5.45 26.04 5.62
CA SER A 381 4.38 25.47 6.45
C SER A 381 3.01 26.03 6.07
N LEU A 382 2.91 27.35 5.80
CA LEU A 382 1.68 27.96 5.31
C LEU A 382 1.29 27.45 3.91
N GLY A 383 2.27 27.30 3.02
CA GLY A 383 2.03 26.72 1.69
C GLY A 383 1.57 25.26 1.76
N ALA A 384 2.19 24.46 2.62
CA ALA A 384 1.79 23.07 2.85
C ALA A 384 0.36 22.99 3.44
N ASN A 385 0.03 23.89 4.37
CA ASN A 385 -1.34 23.99 4.91
C ASN A 385 -2.38 24.41 3.86
N ALA A 386 -1.99 25.23 2.89
CA ALA A 386 -2.89 25.65 1.81
C ALA A 386 -3.12 24.51 0.78
N ILE A 387 -2.12 23.64 0.57
CA ILE A 387 -2.21 22.48 -0.35
C ILE A 387 -3.04 21.36 0.29
N LEU A 388 -2.76 21.04 1.56
CA LEU A 388 -3.44 20.00 2.32
C LEU A 388 -3.82 20.55 3.71
N PRO A 389 -5.02 21.15 3.84
CA PRO A 389 -5.53 21.57 5.14
C PRO A 389 -5.69 20.36 6.05
N SER A 390 -5.24 20.46 7.28
CA SER A 390 -5.47 19.42 8.30
C SER A 390 -5.38 20.04 9.69
N ASP A 391 -6.18 19.52 10.62
CA ASP A 391 -6.16 19.84 12.05
C ASP A 391 -5.05 19.07 12.79
N ALA A 392 -3.86 19.03 12.18
CA ALA A 392 -2.74 18.25 12.69
C ALA A 392 -2.32 18.74 14.10
N PRO A 393 -2.13 17.82 15.04
CA PRO A 393 -1.73 18.17 16.41
C PRO A 393 -0.35 18.84 16.44
N PRO A 394 -0.07 19.70 17.45
CA PRO A 394 1.14 20.53 17.51
C PRO A 394 2.48 19.76 17.42
N HIS A 395 2.50 18.50 17.83
CA HIS A 395 3.71 17.69 17.78
C HIS A 395 4.19 17.39 16.35
N THR A 396 3.33 17.46 15.33
CA THR A 396 3.69 17.27 13.92
C THR A 396 4.63 18.36 13.40
N TYR A 397 4.71 19.51 14.08
CA TYR A 397 5.61 20.63 13.74
C TYR A 397 6.99 20.51 14.39
N VAL A 398 7.27 19.47 15.19
CA VAL A 398 8.59 19.28 15.82
C VAL A 398 9.67 19.03 14.76
N LEU A 399 9.43 18.15 13.80
CA LEU A 399 10.37 17.86 12.70
C LEU A 399 10.63 19.08 11.79
N PRO A 400 9.61 19.80 11.30
CA PRO A 400 9.78 21.09 10.62
C PRO A 400 10.60 22.09 11.42
N GLY A 401 10.37 22.20 12.73
CA GLY A 401 11.14 23.06 13.63
C GLY A 401 12.61 22.68 13.73
N LEU A 402 12.91 21.38 13.85
CA LEU A 402 14.28 20.84 13.85
C LEU A 402 15.00 21.13 12.52
N ILE A 403 14.32 20.98 11.39
CA ILE A 403 14.86 21.31 10.07
C ILE A 403 15.20 22.81 9.99
N ALA A 404 14.31 23.68 10.47
CA ALA A 404 14.54 25.13 10.50
C ALA A 404 15.72 25.49 11.41
N ALA A 405 15.91 24.79 12.53
CA ALA A 405 17.00 25.00 13.47
C ALA A 405 18.37 24.46 12.97
N ALA A 406 18.36 23.55 11.99
CA ALA A 406 19.59 22.93 11.48
C ALA A 406 20.55 23.94 10.82
N LEU A 407 20.05 24.90 10.05
CA LEU A 407 20.90 25.89 9.37
C LEU A 407 21.65 26.81 10.33
N PRO A 408 21.01 27.46 11.33
CA PRO A 408 21.73 28.24 12.35
C PRO A 408 22.78 27.40 13.07
N LEU A 409 22.46 26.14 13.41
CA LEU A 409 23.39 25.23 14.06
C LEU A 409 24.62 24.92 13.18
N PHE A 410 24.37 24.64 11.87
CA PHE A 410 25.49 24.40 10.93
C PHE A 410 26.37 25.64 10.72
N PHE A 411 25.80 26.82 10.74
CA PHE A 411 26.60 28.04 10.67
C PHE A 411 27.53 28.20 11.90
N VAL A 412 27.02 27.97 13.10
CA VAL A 412 27.79 28.06 14.33
C VAL A 412 28.90 26.98 14.37
N THR A 413 28.58 25.76 14.04
CA THR A 413 29.55 24.63 14.03
C THR A 413 30.62 24.77 12.96
N SER A 414 30.26 25.29 11.76
CA SER A 414 31.24 25.52 10.69
C SER A 414 32.28 26.58 11.06
N MET A 415 31.94 27.56 11.88
CA MET A 415 32.91 28.55 12.39
C MET A 415 33.91 27.92 13.37
N ARG A 416 33.46 27.05 14.27
CA ARG A 416 34.37 26.37 15.25
C ARG A 416 35.42 25.52 14.54
N LEU A 417 35.02 24.76 13.50
CA LEU A 417 35.94 23.96 12.70
C LEU A 417 36.98 24.79 11.93
N THR A 418 36.79 26.09 11.83
CA THR A 418 37.67 26.99 11.09
C THR A 418 38.65 27.75 11.96
N GLN A 419 38.31 27.99 13.23
CA GLN A 419 39.19 28.66 14.20
C GLN A 419 40.24 27.74 14.78
N SER A 420 40.00 26.41 14.86
CA SER A 420 40.91 25.43 15.46
C SER A 420 42.07 24.98 14.55
N ARG A 421 42.25 25.57 13.38
CA ARG A 421 43.33 25.24 12.42
C ARG A 421 44.73 25.83 12.79
N ARG A 422 45.03 25.99 14.10
CA ARG A 422 46.40 26.12 14.57
C ARG A 422 47.01 24.73 14.62
N GLU A 423 48.14 24.56 13.93
CA GLU A 423 48.81 23.27 13.63
C GLU A 423 49.22 22.45 14.89
N ASP A 424 49.13 23.02 16.08
CA ASP A 424 49.59 22.40 17.33
C ASP A 424 48.54 21.56 18.08
N VAL A 425 47.25 21.50 17.61
CA VAL A 425 46.15 20.84 18.34
C VAL A 425 45.76 19.48 17.72
N GLY A 426 46.54 18.97 16.76
CA GLY A 426 46.15 17.81 15.92
C GLY A 426 45.87 16.47 16.63
N ALA A 427 46.39 16.26 17.85
CA ALA A 427 46.20 14.99 18.56
C ALA A 427 44.84 14.92 19.30
N ARG A 428 44.36 16.01 19.88
CA ARG A 428 43.14 16.05 20.68
C ARG A 428 41.85 16.04 19.80
N GLU A 429 41.89 16.69 18.63
CA GLU A 429 40.80 16.66 17.63
C GLU A 429 40.64 15.27 17.01
N ARG A 430 41.72 14.52 16.86
CA ARG A 430 41.69 13.16 16.29
C ARG A 430 40.93 12.20 17.20
N HIS A 431 41.04 12.31 18.53
CA HIS A 431 40.33 11.48 19.51
C HIS A 431 38.84 11.82 19.55
N GLY A 432 38.44 13.10 19.53
CA GLY A 432 37.05 13.52 19.52
C GLY A 432 36.29 13.01 18.27
N ARG A 433 36.94 13.02 17.13
CA ARG A 433 36.38 12.49 15.88
C ARG A 433 36.16 10.96 15.92
N TRP A 434 37.13 10.21 16.47
CA TRP A 434 37.04 8.78 16.66
C TRP A 434 35.89 8.40 17.60
N ILE A 435 35.69 9.14 18.67
CA ILE A 435 34.61 8.93 19.63
C ILE A 435 33.25 9.16 18.96
N LEU A 436 33.10 10.23 18.18
CA LEU A 436 31.85 10.52 17.44
C LEU A 436 31.56 9.44 16.40
N GLU A 437 32.53 9.03 15.62
CA GLU A 437 32.42 7.96 14.64
C GLU A 437 32.00 6.63 15.31
N ALA A 438 32.65 6.27 16.43
CA ALA A 438 32.34 5.08 17.21
C ALA A 438 30.91 5.12 17.80
N LEU A 439 30.49 6.30 18.28
CA LEU A 439 29.14 6.50 18.80
C LEU A 439 28.09 6.26 17.69
N VAL A 440 28.29 6.83 16.51
CA VAL A 440 27.37 6.66 15.39
C VAL A 440 27.31 5.21 14.92
N VAL A 441 28.47 4.53 14.83
CA VAL A 441 28.52 3.10 14.52
C VAL A 441 27.78 2.28 15.59
N GLY A 442 27.95 2.61 16.87
CA GLY A 442 27.27 1.95 17.98
C GLY A 442 25.75 2.13 17.93
N VAL A 443 25.28 3.35 17.68
CA VAL A 443 23.85 3.66 17.53
C VAL A 443 23.26 2.94 16.30
N ALA A 444 23.98 2.94 15.19
CA ALA A 444 23.52 2.22 13.99
C ALA A 444 23.44 0.70 14.20
N ALA A 445 24.48 0.13 14.83
CA ALA A 445 24.50 -1.28 15.18
C ALA A 445 23.34 -1.65 16.14
N LEU A 446 23.06 -0.79 17.12
CA LEU A 446 21.94 -0.94 18.05
C LEU A 446 20.60 -0.87 17.30
N ALA A 447 20.43 0.10 16.39
CA ALA A 447 19.22 0.25 15.62
C ALA A 447 18.95 -0.98 14.72
N VAL A 448 19.99 -1.50 14.04
CA VAL A 448 19.90 -2.73 13.24
C VAL A 448 19.57 -3.94 14.13
N PHE A 449 20.25 -4.07 15.27
CA PHE A 449 20.00 -5.16 16.21
C PHE A 449 18.55 -5.15 16.75
N LEU A 450 18.06 -3.97 17.13
CA LEU A 450 16.67 -3.81 17.59
C LEU A 450 15.68 -4.11 16.46
N LEU A 451 15.95 -3.65 15.23
CA LEU A 451 15.13 -3.92 14.05
C LEU A 451 15.03 -5.44 13.78
N MET A 452 16.15 -6.16 13.89
CA MET A 452 16.17 -7.62 13.71
C MET A 452 15.47 -8.40 14.84
N ARG A 453 15.42 -7.83 16.06
CA ARG A 453 14.84 -8.50 17.24
C ARG A 453 13.35 -8.19 17.44
N ARG A 454 12.92 -6.96 17.16
CA ARG A 454 11.58 -6.45 17.50
C ARG A 454 10.70 -6.16 16.29
N GLY A 455 11.27 -6.14 15.06
CA GLY A 455 10.59 -5.59 13.90
C GLY A 455 10.43 -4.06 14.00
N LEU A 456 9.65 -3.49 13.11
CA LEU A 456 9.47 -2.03 13.01
C LEU A 456 8.29 -1.51 13.85
N LEU A 457 7.31 -2.37 14.10
CA LEU A 457 6.09 -2.05 14.84
C LEU A 457 6.31 -2.39 16.31
N VAL A 458 6.25 -1.39 17.17
CA VAL A 458 6.44 -1.55 18.62
C VAL A 458 5.20 -1.01 19.33
N GLY A 459 4.50 -1.88 20.05
CA GLY A 459 3.35 -1.55 20.87
C GLY A 459 2.01 -2.02 20.31
N GLU A 460 1.02 -2.12 21.20
CA GLU A 460 -0.35 -2.56 20.90
C GLU A 460 -1.07 -1.63 19.91
N ASN A 461 -0.59 -0.40 19.74
CA ASN A 461 -1.19 0.61 18.86
C ASN A 461 -0.48 0.74 17.49
N GLY A 462 0.43 -0.16 17.14
CA GLY A 462 1.13 -0.11 15.84
C GLY A 462 2.03 1.11 15.62
N ALA A 463 2.44 1.80 16.68
CA ALA A 463 3.28 2.99 16.59
C ALA A 463 4.67 2.66 16.04
N ILE A 464 5.14 3.46 15.07
CA ILE A 464 6.45 3.30 14.46
C ILE A 464 7.51 3.85 15.42
N ASP A 465 8.51 3.03 15.74
CA ASP A 465 9.67 3.50 16.53
C ASP A 465 10.54 4.45 15.68
N PRO A 466 10.69 5.75 16.07
CA PRO A 466 11.47 6.70 15.30
C PRO A 466 12.95 6.30 15.13
N LEU A 467 13.52 5.59 16.08
CA LEU A 467 14.90 5.10 16.00
C LEU A 467 15.04 4.04 14.92
N LEU A 468 14.07 3.14 14.83
CA LEU A 468 14.06 2.06 13.83
C LEU A 468 13.77 2.60 12.42
N ALA A 469 12.91 3.60 12.30
CA ALA A 469 12.66 4.29 11.03
C ALA A 469 13.91 5.00 10.48
N LEU A 470 14.80 5.46 11.36
CA LEU A 470 16.08 6.08 10.99
C LEU A 470 17.20 5.06 10.69
N ALA A 471 16.97 3.76 10.88
CA ALA A 471 18.01 2.74 10.68
C ALA A 471 18.69 2.80 9.29
N PRO A 472 17.98 2.95 8.14
CA PRO A 472 18.64 3.06 6.84
C PRO A 472 19.52 4.29 6.71
N LEU A 473 19.11 5.40 7.30
CA LEU A 473 19.93 6.62 7.36
C LEU A 473 21.19 6.41 8.19
N LEU A 474 21.07 5.77 9.35
CA LEU A 474 22.22 5.46 10.21
C LEU A 474 23.19 4.49 9.53
N ILE A 475 22.69 3.47 8.87
CA ILE A 475 23.49 2.54 8.06
C ILE A 475 24.24 3.32 6.96
N THR A 476 23.52 4.17 6.21
CA THR A 476 24.12 4.99 5.15
C THR A 476 25.20 5.91 5.70
N PHE A 477 25.00 6.45 6.89
CA PHE A 477 26.00 7.29 7.56
C PHE A 477 27.27 6.50 7.96
N VAL A 478 27.11 5.30 8.52
CA VAL A 478 28.24 4.38 8.83
C VAL A 478 29.02 4.07 7.56
N VAL A 479 28.30 3.75 6.50
CA VAL A 479 28.88 3.49 5.19
C VAL A 479 29.67 4.69 4.67
N CYS A 480 29.12 5.89 4.78
CA CYS A 480 29.85 7.11 4.41
C CYS A 480 31.16 7.25 5.22
N VAL A 481 31.15 6.95 6.52
CA VAL A 481 32.35 6.95 7.35
C VAL A 481 33.38 5.94 6.80
N VAL A 482 32.93 4.72 6.48
CA VAL A 482 33.79 3.67 5.89
C VAL A 482 34.35 4.11 4.54
N VAL A 483 33.49 4.63 3.64
CA VAL A 483 33.91 5.13 2.32
C VAL A 483 34.93 6.24 2.46
N LEU A 484 34.72 7.22 3.35
CA LEU A 484 35.67 8.31 3.59
C LEU A 484 37.00 7.81 4.14
N ARG A 485 37.01 6.72 4.92
CA ARG A 485 38.24 6.07 5.41
C ARG A 485 38.96 5.29 4.34
N LEU A 486 38.22 4.62 3.41
CA LEU A 486 38.79 3.84 2.35
C LEU A 486 39.14 4.69 1.11
N LEU A 487 38.53 5.87 0.93
CA LEU A 487 38.77 6.76 -0.22
C LEU A 487 40.24 7.05 -0.54
N PRO A 488 41.15 7.21 0.42
CA PRO A 488 42.57 7.39 0.14
C PRO A 488 43.20 6.21 -0.62
N LEU A 489 42.72 4.97 -0.42
CA LEU A 489 43.32 3.77 -1.03
C LEU A 489 43.23 3.78 -2.57
N PRO A 490 42.03 3.93 -3.21
CA PRO A 490 41.93 4.02 -4.66
C PRO A 490 42.64 5.27 -5.21
N LEU A 491 42.61 6.39 -4.50
CA LEU A 491 43.31 7.60 -4.92
C LEU A 491 44.83 7.40 -4.94
N LEU A 492 45.39 6.75 -3.92
CA LEU A 492 46.84 6.39 -3.87
C LEU A 492 47.20 5.36 -4.94
N ALA A 493 46.32 4.39 -5.23
CA ALA A 493 46.51 3.42 -6.32
C ALA A 493 46.57 4.12 -7.68
N ILE A 494 45.64 5.02 -7.96
CA ILE A 494 45.61 5.83 -9.17
C ILE A 494 46.86 6.74 -9.24
N GLN A 495 47.24 7.37 -8.16
CA GLN A 495 48.45 8.18 -8.09
C GLN A 495 49.71 7.35 -8.41
N ARG A 496 49.82 6.11 -7.90
CA ARG A 496 50.94 5.21 -8.19
C ARG A 496 50.97 4.81 -9.69
N ALA A 497 49.78 4.47 -10.23
CA ALA A 497 49.62 4.13 -11.65
C ALA A 497 49.98 5.31 -12.57
N THR A 498 49.62 6.55 -12.22
CA THR A 498 49.95 7.74 -13.02
C THR A 498 51.42 8.16 -12.93
N LYS A 499 52.18 7.77 -11.84
CA LYS A 499 53.60 8.01 -11.72
C LYS A 499 54.44 7.25 -12.73
N THR A 500 53.94 6.09 -13.19
CA THR A 500 54.61 5.26 -14.21
C THR A 500 54.19 5.63 -15.65
N GLY A 501 53.15 6.48 -15.82
CA GLY A 501 52.64 6.93 -17.10
C GLY A 501 53.38 8.19 -17.62
N LYS A 502 53.35 8.38 -18.96
CA LYS A 502 54.05 9.50 -19.63
C LYS A 502 53.27 10.83 -19.69
N GLY A 503 52.19 11.02 -18.89
CA GLY A 503 51.29 12.19 -18.95
C GLY A 503 51.44 13.15 -17.77
N SER A 504 51.80 14.39 -17.98
CA SER A 504 51.84 15.43 -16.93
C SER A 504 50.45 15.80 -16.40
N VAL A 505 49.43 15.76 -17.25
CA VAL A 505 48.05 16.11 -16.90
C VAL A 505 47.46 15.11 -15.87
N SER A 506 47.62 13.81 -16.10
CA SER A 506 47.15 12.74 -15.23
C SER A 506 47.88 12.76 -13.85
N LEU A 507 49.18 12.99 -13.85
CA LEU A 507 50.01 13.07 -12.65
C LEU A 507 49.60 14.27 -11.77
N VAL A 508 49.46 15.45 -12.37
CA VAL A 508 49.08 16.69 -11.66
C VAL A 508 47.64 16.54 -11.14
N GLY A 509 46.72 15.99 -11.92
CA GLY A 509 45.35 15.78 -11.51
C GLY A 509 45.22 14.76 -10.36
N ALA A 510 45.84 13.60 -10.49
CA ALA A 510 45.84 12.55 -9.45
C ALA A 510 46.49 13.00 -8.13
N THR A 511 47.63 13.73 -8.21
CA THR A 511 48.24 14.30 -7.01
C THR A 511 47.41 15.42 -6.38
N GLY A 512 46.65 16.16 -7.21
CA GLY A 512 45.66 17.13 -6.79
C GLY A 512 44.53 16.47 -6.01
N ALA A 513 44.00 15.35 -6.52
CA ALA A 513 42.93 14.58 -5.88
C ALA A 513 43.31 14.06 -4.48
N VAL A 514 44.53 13.51 -4.36
CA VAL A 514 45.08 13.04 -3.05
C VAL A 514 45.25 14.17 -2.03
N ARG A 515 45.76 15.35 -2.48
CA ARG A 515 45.95 16.50 -1.58
C ARG A 515 44.63 17.20 -1.21
N ALA A 516 43.66 17.21 -2.11
CA ALA A 516 42.33 17.79 -1.89
C ALA A 516 41.39 16.92 -1.07
N ASN A 517 41.80 15.72 -0.70
CA ASN A 517 40.96 14.69 -0.07
C ASN A 517 40.16 15.19 1.15
N THR A 518 40.79 15.94 2.06
CA THR A 518 40.10 16.48 3.25
C THR A 518 39.07 17.57 2.95
N VAL A 519 39.16 18.20 1.79
CA VAL A 519 38.21 19.23 1.32
C VAL A 519 37.01 18.59 0.61
N ALA A 520 37.21 17.44 -0.04
CA ALA A 520 36.18 16.73 -0.80
C ALA A 520 35.19 15.89 0.09
N TYR A 521 35.48 15.71 1.40
CA TYR A 521 34.64 14.89 2.27
C TYR A 521 33.13 15.25 2.26
N PRO A 522 32.70 16.51 2.36
CA PRO A 522 31.26 16.80 2.35
C PRO A 522 30.60 16.50 1.01
N PHE A 523 31.31 16.65 -0.11
CA PHE A 523 30.84 16.31 -1.43
C PHE A 523 30.63 14.80 -1.57
N VAL A 524 31.65 14.00 -1.19
CA VAL A 524 31.56 12.54 -1.21
C VAL A 524 30.41 12.07 -0.34
N PHE A 525 30.30 12.62 0.88
CA PHE A 525 29.22 12.30 1.81
C PHE A 525 27.84 12.56 1.17
N ALA A 526 27.60 13.78 0.66
CA ALA A 526 26.32 14.14 0.06
C ALA A 526 25.99 13.29 -1.18
N THR A 527 27.01 12.99 -2.02
CA THR A 527 26.82 12.16 -3.21
C THR A 527 26.52 10.69 -2.86
N VAL A 528 27.24 10.09 -1.91
CA VAL A 528 27.02 8.72 -1.45
C VAL A 528 25.61 8.59 -0.89
N VAL A 529 25.20 9.52 0.00
CA VAL A 529 23.85 9.49 0.60
C VAL A 529 22.76 9.62 -0.47
N ALA A 530 22.91 10.58 -1.39
CA ALA A 530 21.89 10.80 -2.43
C ALA A 530 21.80 9.64 -3.43
N VAL A 531 22.93 9.08 -3.88
CA VAL A 531 22.95 7.91 -4.76
C VAL A 531 22.36 6.69 -4.05
N SER A 532 22.78 6.45 -2.81
CA SER A 532 22.27 5.34 -1.99
C SER A 532 20.75 5.45 -1.79
N ALA A 533 20.23 6.64 -1.48
CA ALA A 533 18.81 6.89 -1.31
C ALA A 533 18.03 6.66 -2.61
N THR A 534 18.52 7.15 -3.75
CA THR A 534 17.86 6.96 -5.05
C THR A 534 17.81 5.49 -5.45
N VAL A 535 18.92 4.76 -5.31
CA VAL A 535 18.99 3.33 -5.64
C VAL A 535 18.15 2.50 -4.67
N PHE A 536 18.18 2.82 -3.38
CA PHE A 536 17.34 2.19 -2.36
C PHE A 536 15.85 2.30 -2.73
N CYS A 537 15.36 3.49 -3.03
CA CYS A 537 13.96 3.70 -3.42
C CYS A 537 13.61 2.92 -4.70
N LEU A 538 14.51 2.93 -5.70
CA LEU A 538 14.28 2.25 -6.96
C LEU A 538 14.19 0.71 -6.81
N VAL A 539 15.07 0.12 -6.01
CA VAL A 539 15.04 -1.32 -5.73
C VAL A 539 13.77 -1.69 -4.95
N LEU A 540 13.33 -0.86 -4.01
CA LEU A 540 12.07 -1.12 -3.29
C LEU A 540 10.84 -1.00 -4.21
N VAL A 541 10.77 0.00 -5.10
CA VAL A 541 9.68 0.07 -6.11
C VAL A 541 9.65 -1.19 -6.94
N SER A 542 10.82 -1.61 -7.46
CA SER A 542 10.91 -2.84 -8.24
C SER A 542 10.51 -4.08 -7.44
N THR A 543 10.87 -4.14 -6.16
CA THR A 543 10.50 -5.28 -5.29
C THR A 543 9.00 -5.31 -5.02
N VAL A 544 8.37 -4.17 -4.72
CA VAL A 544 6.92 -4.07 -4.52
C VAL A 544 6.16 -4.45 -5.80
N THR A 545 6.53 -3.88 -6.95
CA THR A 545 5.88 -4.20 -8.23
C THR A 545 6.07 -5.65 -8.66
N ALA A 546 7.25 -6.22 -8.42
CA ALA A 546 7.51 -7.65 -8.65
C ALA A 546 6.68 -8.53 -7.70
N GLY A 547 6.52 -8.10 -6.45
CA GLY A 547 5.67 -8.78 -5.46
C GLY A 547 4.19 -8.77 -5.85
N LEU A 548 3.66 -7.64 -6.33
CA LEU A 548 2.28 -7.56 -6.83
C LEU A 548 2.06 -8.52 -8.01
N LYS A 549 2.99 -8.50 -8.96
CA LYS A 549 2.94 -9.40 -10.13
C LYS A 549 2.99 -10.86 -9.71
N SER A 550 3.92 -11.24 -8.84
CA SER A 550 4.03 -12.61 -8.32
C SER A 550 2.79 -13.04 -7.53
N THR A 551 2.16 -12.12 -6.81
CA THR A 551 0.89 -12.38 -6.10
C THR A 551 -0.25 -12.61 -7.11
N ALA A 552 -0.38 -11.76 -8.12
CA ALA A 552 -1.37 -11.93 -9.18
C ALA A 552 -1.18 -13.27 -9.90
N GLU A 553 0.05 -13.62 -10.31
CA GLU A 553 0.40 -14.90 -10.92
C GLU A 553 0.05 -16.11 -10.02
N SER A 554 0.22 -15.97 -8.71
CA SER A 554 -0.14 -17.05 -7.77
C SER A 554 -1.65 -17.22 -7.57
N LEU A 555 -2.42 -16.14 -7.72
CA LEU A 555 -3.88 -16.16 -7.63
C LEU A 555 -4.54 -16.67 -8.91
N THR A 556 -4.02 -16.27 -10.07
CA THR A 556 -4.53 -16.71 -11.37
C THR A 556 -4.04 -18.11 -11.74
N GLY A 557 -2.84 -18.50 -11.30
CA GLY A 557 -2.19 -19.76 -11.67
C GLY A 557 -1.51 -19.74 -13.04
N SER A 558 -1.88 -18.78 -13.92
CA SER A 558 -1.27 -18.50 -15.22
C SER A 558 -1.53 -17.03 -15.59
N ASP A 559 -1.44 -16.64 -16.85
CA ASP A 559 -1.77 -15.27 -17.29
C ASP A 559 -3.24 -14.95 -17.12
N ILE A 560 -4.14 -15.91 -17.43
CA ILE A 560 -5.61 -15.77 -17.31
C ILE A 560 -6.17 -17.02 -16.64
N ASN A 561 -7.14 -16.83 -15.75
CA ASN A 561 -7.91 -17.86 -15.09
C ASN A 561 -9.39 -17.70 -15.44
N VAL A 562 -10.03 -18.77 -15.90
CA VAL A 562 -11.44 -18.80 -16.25
C VAL A 562 -12.14 -19.84 -15.40
N SER A 563 -13.19 -19.44 -14.69
CA SER A 563 -14.02 -20.35 -13.88
C SER A 563 -15.35 -20.65 -14.55
N ALA A 564 -16.01 -21.74 -14.14
CA ALA A 564 -17.29 -22.22 -14.68
C ALA A 564 -17.25 -22.60 -16.16
N VAL A 565 -16.16 -23.27 -16.57
CA VAL A 565 -15.92 -23.76 -17.94
C VAL A 565 -16.07 -25.27 -18.03
N THR A 566 -16.23 -25.76 -19.27
CA THR A 566 -16.31 -27.18 -19.61
C THR A 566 -15.15 -27.61 -20.49
N LEU A 567 -14.95 -28.92 -20.70
CA LEU A 567 -13.93 -29.44 -21.62
C LEU A 567 -14.12 -28.95 -23.07
N ASP A 568 -15.36 -28.74 -23.48
CA ASP A 568 -15.69 -28.30 -24.85
C ASP A 568 -15.24 -26.85 -25.11
N ASP A 569 -15.09 -26.06 -24.06
CA ASP A 569 -14.60 -24.65 -24.12
C ASP A 569 -13.09 -24.55 -24.38
N VAL A 570 -12.32 -25.63 -24.13
CA VAL A 570 -10.85 -25.62 -24.26
C VAL A 570 -10.41 -25.33 -25.69
N ASP A 571 -11.00 -26.04 -26.68
CA ASP A 571 -10.63 -25.87 -28.08
C ASP A 571 -11.06 -24.49 -28.62
N ALA A 572 -12.21 -23.99 -28.18
CA ALA A 572 -12.69 -22.66 -28.53
C ALA A 572 -11.71 -21.58 -28.00
N ILE A 573 -11.24 -21.69 -26.77
CA ILE A 573 -10.30 -20.75 -26.17
C ILE A 573 -8.92 -20.85 -26.84
N ARG A 574 -8.44 -22.05 -27.16
CA ARG A 574 -7.15 -22.24 -27.88
C ARG A 574 -7.16 -21.61 -29.28
N SER A 575 -8.33 -21.47 -29.89
CA SER A 575 -8.48 -20.84 -31.22
C SER A 575 -8.42 -19.31 -31.19
N ILE A 576 -8.44 -18.68 -30.02
CA ILE A 576 -8.41 -17.22 -29.86
C ILE A 576 -6.99 -16.69 -30.18
N THR A 577 -6.92 -15.66 -31.00
CA THR A 577 -5.66 -15.01 -31.35
C THR A 577 -5.01 -14.42 -30.08
N GLY A 578 -3.73 -14.75 -29.84
CA GLY A 578 -2.99 -14.31 -28.68
C GLY A 578 -2.95 -15.33 -27.53
N VAL A 579 -3.71 -16.45 -27.62
CA VAL A 579 -3.60 -17.56 -26.68
C VAL A 579 -2.46 -18.49 -27.10
N ALA A 580 -1.50 -18.72 -26.21
CA ALA A 580 -0.38 -19.63 -26.42
C ALA A 580 -0.74 -21.08 -26.02
N GLY A 581 -1.54 -21.25 -24.98
CA GLY A 581 -1.98 -22.56 -24.47
C GLY A 581 -3.14 -22.44 -23.51
N ALA A 582 -3.91 -23.52 -23.34
CA ALA A 582 -4.99 -23.58 -22.35
C ALA A 582 -5.03 -24.99 -21.71
N ALA A 583 -5.17 -25.03 -20.37
CA ALA A 583 -5.23 -26.25 -19.59
C ALA A 583 -6.41 -26.23 -18.60
N GLY A 584 -7.23 -27.27 -18.66
CA GLY A 584 -8.36 -27.43 -17.75
C GLY A 584 -7.93 -28.07 -16.43
N LEU A 585 -8.51 -27.59 -15.33
CA LEU A 585 -8.28 -28.09 -13.97
C LEU A 585 -9.57 -28.61 -13.35
N PHE A 586 -9.47 -29.70 -12.64
CA PHE A 586 -10.48 -30.21 -11.71
C PHE A 586 -9.91 -30.23 -10.30
N THR A 587 -10.55 -29.52 -9.37
CA THR A 587 -10.13 -29.47 -7.96
C THR A 587 -11.13 -30.20 -7.08
N ALA A 588 -10.67 -31.16 -6.30
CA ALA A 588 -11.44 -31.92 -5.31
C ALA A 588 -10.89 -31.66 -3.91
N TYR A 589 -11.76 -31.27 -2.99
CA TYR A 589 -11.41 -31.00 -1.59
C TYR A 589 -11.70 -32.21 -0.70
N GLY A 590 -10.89 -32.40 0.32
CA GLY A 590 -11.11 -33.46 1.32
C GLY A 590 -10.91 -34.86 0.74
N VAL A 591 -10.06 -35.04 -0.28
CA VAL A 591 -9.70 -36.35 -0.85
C VAL A 591 -8.78 -37.08 0.10
N ASP A 592 -9.05 -38.33 0.35
CA ASP A 592 -8.25 -39.16 1.27
C ASP A 592 -6.92 -39.57 0.63
N LEU A 593 -5.83 -39.02 1.14
CA LEU A 593 -4.47 -39.47 0.83
C LEU A 593 -3.99 -40.40 1.92
N ALA A 594 -3.76 -41.66 1.57
CA ALA A 594 -3.16 -42.64 2.47
C ALA A 594 -1.66 -42.83 2.20
N LEU A 595 -0.85 -42.68 3.23
CA LEU A 595 0.60 -42.86 3.23
C LEU A 595 0.91 -44.07 4.16
N GLY A 596 0.82 -45.27 3.63
CA GLY A 596 0.88 -46.48 4.44
C GLY A 596 -0.35 -46.61 5.38
N ALA A 597 -0.15 -46.47 6.68
CA ALA A 597 -1.24 -46.52 7.68
C ALA A 597 -1.82 -45.15 8.05
N ASP A 598 -1.22 -44.06 7.59
CA ASP A 598 -1.68 -42.68 7.88
C ASP A 598 -2.58 -42.15 6.73
N THR A 599 -3.82 -41.82 7.05
CA THR A 599 -4.78 -41.28 6.08
C THR A 599 -5.19 -39.86 6.49
N ARG A 600 -5.18 -38.96 5.53
CA ARG A 600 -5.54 -37.54 5.78
C ARG A 600 -6.23 -36.91 4.60
N PRO A 601 -7.14 -35.98 4.85
CA PRO A 601 -7.78 -35.22 3.79
C PRO A 601 -6.78 -34.21 3.19
N VAL A 602 -6.72 -34.19 1.87
CA VAL A 602 -5.91 -33.25 1.08
C VAL A 602 -6.74 -32.62 -0.01
N THR A 603 -6.24 -31.52 -0.58
CA THR A 603 -6.79 -30.98 -1.83
C THR A 603 -6.12 -31.68 -3.00
N ALA A 604 -6.90 -32.35 -3.85
CA ALA A 604 -6.38 -32.99 -5.05
C ALA A 604 -6.76 -32.14 -6.28
N VAL A 605 -5.76 -31.77 -7.07
CA VAL A 605 -5.95 -31.09 -8.34
C VAL A 605 -5.58 -32.05 -9.45
N PHE A 606 -6.48 -32.19 -10.42
CA PHE A 606 -6.29 -33.00 -11.62
C PHE A 606 -6.26 -32.09 -12.83
N ALA A 607 -5.25 -32.25 -13.68
CA ALA A 607 -5.06 -31.49 -14.89
C ALA A 607 -4.54 -32.38 -16.01
N ASP A 608 -4.83 -32.03 -17.27
CA ASP A 608 -4.04 -32.54 -18.38
C ASP A 608 -2.62 -32.00 -18.24
N LEU A 609 -1.70 -32.85 -17.77
CA LEU A 609 -0.34 -32.43 -17.42
C LEU A 609 0.49 -32.02 -18.64
N GLU A 610 0.18 -32.51 -19.83
CA GLU A 610 0.84 -32.09 -21.08
C GLU A 610 0.40 -30.65 -21.44
N ALA A 611 -0.89 -30.39 -21.45
CA ALA A 611 -1.44 -29.05 -21.64
C ALA A 611 -1.03 -28.08 -20.51
N LEU A 612 -0.98 -28.55 -19.26
CA LEU A 612 -0.54 -27.74 -18.14
C LEU A 612 0.95 -27.37 -18.25
N HIS A 613 1.78 -28.27 -18.75
CA HIS A 613 3.20 -28.00 -18.99
C HIS A 613 3.41 -26.94 -20.11
N GLU A 614 2.54 -26.92 -21.12
CA GLU A 614 2.55 -25.84 -22.13
C GLU A 614 2.21 -24.47 -21.54
N VAL A 615 1.21 -24.42 -20.62
CA VAL A 615 0.80 -23.19 -19.92
C VAL A 615 1.79 -22.81 -18.80
N ARG A 616 2.31 -23.80 -18.09
CA ARG A 616 3.19 -23.67 -16.93
C ARG A 616 4.42 -24.57 -17.08
N PRO A 617 5.47 -24.13 -17.80
CA PRO A 617 6.68 -24.94 -18.03
C PRO A 617 7.47 -25.30 -16.76
N ASP A 618 7.20 -24.60 -15.65
CA ASP A 618 7.79 -24.88 -14.34
C ASP A 618 7.20 -26.13 -13.65
N ILE A 619 6.02 -26.60 -14.09
CA ILE A 619 5.40 -27.84 -13.63
C ILE A 619 5.82 -28.97 -14.59
N PRO A 620 6.52 -30.00 -14.10
CA PRO A 620 6.97 -31.10 -14.96
C PRO A 620 5.79 -31.96 -15.42
N ASN A 621 5.85 -32.44 -16.66
CA ASN A 621 4.96 -33.51 -17.14
C ASN A 621 5.32 -34.82 -16.42
N LEU A 622 4.30 -35.51 -15.94
CA LEU A 622 4.45 -36.73 -15.16
C LEU A 622 3.91 -37.96 -15.89
N PRO A 623 4.48 -39.13 -15.65
CA PRO A 623 3.85 -40.38 -16.10
C PRO A 623 2.49 -40.57 -15.41
N LEU A 624 1.57 -41.29 -16.08
CA LEU A 624 0.29 -41.71 -15.51
C LEU A 624 0.50 -42.43 -14.17
N HIS A 625 -0.43 -42.27 -13.24
CA HIS A 625 -0.40 -42.82 -11.89
C HIS A 625 0.74 -42.27 -11.01
N SER A 626 1.28 -41.10 -11.42
CA SER A 626 2.27 -40.37 -10.64
C SER A 626 1.72 -39.04 -10.18
N VAL A 627 2.13 -38.60 -8.97
CA VAL A 627 1.61 -37.37 -8.37
C VAL A 627 2.75 -36.50 -7.85
N LEU A 628 2.57 -35.17 -7.96
CA LEU A 628 3.34 -34.22 -7.19
C LEU A 628 2.59 -33.94 -5.88
N VAL A 629 3.34 -33.76 -4.81
CA VAL A 629 2.77 -33.53 -3.49
C VAL A 629 3.38 -32.27 -2.83
N SER A 630 2.64 -31.69 -1.90
CA SER A 630 3.15 -30.60 -1.08
C SER A 630 4.33 -31.09 -0.21
N ARG A 631 5.21 -30.14 0.15
CA ARG A 631 6.46 -30.46 0.89
C ARG A 631 6.19 -31.18 2.22
N ASP A 632 5.14 -30.81 2.94
CA ASP A 632 4.76 -31.42 4.21
C ASP A 632 4.36 -32.92 4.07
N ILE A 633 3.87 -33.31 2.89
CA ILE A 633 3.61 -34.72 2.55
C ILE A 633 4.91 -35.43 2.21
N ALA A 634 5.75 -34.84 1.39
CA ALA A 634 7.01 -35.45 0.96
C ALA A 634 8.00 -35.68 2.09
N ASP A 635 8.08 -34.80 3.05
CA ASP A 635 8.97 -34.90 4.22
C ASP A 635 8.65 -36.13 5.12
N ARG A 636 7.52 -36.79 4.92
CA ARG A 636 7.08 -37.95 5.68
C ARG A 636 7.52 -39.32 5.10
N GLY A 637 8.13 -39.28 3.93
CA GLY A 637 8.72 -40.46 3.27
C GLY A 637 7.77 -41.12 2.26
N GLN A 638 8.36 -41.93 1.40
CA GLN A 638 7.68 -42.67 0.32
C GLN A 638 7.16 -44.04 0.84
N ALA A 639 6.03 -44.05 1.53
CA ALA A 639 5.26 -45.25 1.81
C ALA A 639 4.33 -45.58 0.62
N ALA A 640 3.76 -46.76 0.54
CA ALA A 640 2.72 -47.09 -0.42
C ALA A 640 1.61 -46.03 -0.32
N THR A 641 1.39 -45.29 -1.41
CA THR A 641 0.53 -44.12 -1.41
C THR A 641 -0.72 -44.40 -2.24
N THR A 642 -1.87 -44.05 -1.69
CA THR A 642 -3.13 -44.13 -2.45
C THR A 642 -3.92 -42.82 -2.32
N VAL A 643 -4.61 -42.41 -3.41
CA VAL A 643 -5.56 -41.32 -3.44
C VAL A 643 -6.96 -41.90 -3.58
N ASN A 644 -7.82 -41.75 -2.56
CA ASN A 644 -9.13 -42.42 -2.46
C ASN A 644 -9.03 -43.96 -2.71
N GLY A 645 -7.96 -44.59 -2.23
CA GLY A 645 -7.71 -46.03 -2.44
C GLY A 645 -7.07 -46.37 -3.79
N PHE A 646 -6.95 -45.46 -4.73
CA PHE A 646 -6.26 -45.67 -6.00
C PHE A 646 -4.73 -45.50 -5.83
N PRO A 647 -3.93 -46.50 -6.20
CA PRO A 647 -2.48 -46.49 -5.97
C PRO A 647 -1.77 -45.49 -6.90
N VAL A 648 -0.96 -44.62 -6.32
CA VAL A 648 -0.18 -43.60 -7.03
C VAL A 648 1.28 -43.61 -6.55
N ALA A 649 2.19 -43.16 -7.42
CA ALA A 649 3.60 -42.98 -7.08
C ALA A 649 3.89 -41.48 -6.86
N ILE A 650 4.55 -41.16 -5.75
CA ILE A 650 5.03 -39.80 -5.53
C ILE A 650 6.24 -39.54 -6.44
N ALA A 651 6.09 -38.74 -7.46
CA ALA A 651 7.15 -38.37 -8.42
C ALA A 651 8.07 -37.28 -7.91
N GLY A 652 7.56 -36.41 -7.03
CA GLY A 652 8.36 -35.31 -6.47
C GLY A 652 7.55 -34.30 -5.69
N THR A 653 8.25 -33.24 -5.33
CA THR A 653 7.63 -32.06 -4.68
C THR A 653 7.92 -30.82 -5.51
N VAL A 654 6.96 -29.93 -5.59
CA VAL A 654 7.17 -28.56 -6.09
C VAL A 654 6.86 -27.59 -4.95
N PRO A 655 7.68 -26.56 -4.71
CA PRO A 655 7.31 -25.48 -3.80
C PRO A 655 6.07 -24.82 -4.38
N SER A 656 4.96 -24.84 -3.69
CA SER A 656 3.61 -24.39 -4.08
C SER A 656 3.50 -23.97 -5.57
N PRO A 657 2.86 -24.76 -6.42
CA PRO A 657 2.83 -24.45 -7.87
C PRO A 657 2.03 -23.20 -8.22
N GLY A 658 1.42 -22.53 -7.23
CA GLY A 658 0.58 -21.37 -7.46
C GLY A 658 -0.64 -21.68 -8.33
N LEU A 659 -1.19 -22.88 -8.24
CA LEU A 659 -2.43 -23.23 -8.92
C LEU A 659 -3.64 -22.92 -8.04
N PRO A 660 -4.76 -22.49 -8.64
CA PRO A 660 -6.01 -22.22 -7.91
C PRO A 660 -6.46 -23.42 -7.09
N GLY A 661 -6.87 -23.17 -5.85
CA GLY A 661 -7.36 -24.21 -4.93
C GLY A 661 -6.27 -24.96 -4.17
N MET A 662 -4.99 -24.85 -4.50
CA MET A 662 -3.90 -25.50 -3.77
C MET A 662 -3.53 -24.75 -2.50
N THR A 663 -4.22 -25.04 -1.41
CA THR A 663 -3.93 -24.53 -0.07
C THR A 663 -3.66 -25.68 0.91
N GLY A 664 -2.73 -25.52 1.82
CA GLY A 664 -2.38 -26.55 2.80
C GLY A 664 -1.68 -27.77 2.16
N SER A 665 -2.10 -28.97 2.54
CA SER A 665 -1.60 -30.24 1.96
C SER A 665 -2.34 -30.54 0.66
N TRP A 666 -1.61 -30.70 -0.43
CA TRP A 666 -2.18 -30.92 -1.76
C TRP A 666 -1.46 -31.99 -2.56
N VAL A 667 -2.19 -32.52 -3.56
CA VAL A 667 -1.72 -33.50 -4.55
C VAL A 667 -2.08 -32.98 -5.94
N LEU A 668 -1.16 -33.04 -6.92
CA LEU A 668 -1.40 -32.77 -8.33
C LEU A 668 -1.22 -34.08 -9.10
N ALA A 669 -2.22 -34.46 -9.87
CA ALA A 669 -2.30 -35.69 -10.66
C ALA A 669 -2.75 -35.42 -12.09
N ASP A 670 -2.54 -36.39 -12.97
CA ASP A 670 -3.08 -36.33 -14.33
C ASP A 670 -4.61 -36.47 -14.35
N LEU A 671 -5.28 -35.70 -15.22
CA LEU A 671 -6.73 -35.74 -15.38
C LEU A 671 -7.23 -37.12 -15.86
N ALA A 672 -6.41 -37.88 -16.59
CA ALA A 672 -6.73 -39.23 -17.03
C ALA A 672 -6.85 -40.23 -15.86
N ASP A 673 -6.23 -39.96 -14.70
CA ASP A 673 -6.35 -40.78 -13.49
C ASP A 673 -7.63 -40.50 -12.69
N ALA A 674 -8.29 -39.35 -12.92
CA ALA A 674 -9.44 -38.92 -12.14
C ALA A 674 -10.65 -39.88 -12.21
N PRO A 675 -11.02 -40.50 -13.37
CA PRO A 675 -12.07 -41.51 -13.38
C PRO A 675 -11.81 -42.74 -12.49
N SER A 676 -10.54 -43.10 -12.36
CA SER A 676 -10.13 -44.22 -11.51
C SER A 676 -10.21 -43.89 -10.01
N VAL A 677 -10.03 -42.64 -9.65
CA VAL A 677 -10.11 -42.12 -8.27
C VAL A 677 -11.57 -41.85 -7.84
N PHE A 678 -12.43 -41.38 -8.74
CA PHE A 678 -13.80 -40.93 -8.44
C PHE A 678 -14.92 -41.80 -9.04
N GLY A 679 -14.60 -42.80 -9.88
CA GLY A 679 -15.57 -43.67 -10.54
C GLY A 679 -16.32 -43.02 -11.69
N SER A 680 -16.06 -41.75 -11.99
CA SER A 680 -16.68 -41.00 -13.11
C SER A 680 -15.72 -39.91 -13.61
N THR A 681 -15.88 -39.53 -14.88
CA THR A 681 -15.11 -38.38 -15.43
C THR A 681 -15.58 -37.09 -14.77
N PRO A 682 -14.69 -36.39 -14.02
CA PRO A 682 -15.08 -35.15 -13.38
C PRO A 682 -15.26 -34.02 -14.41
N ARG A 683 -16.07 -33.04 -14.04
CA ARG A 683 -16.22 -31.83 -14.85
C ARG A 683 -15.09 -30.85 -14.47
N ILE A 684 -14.44 -30.29 -15.49
CA ILE A 684 -13.51 -29.20 -15.31
C ILE A 684 -14.28 -28.00 -14.74
N GLY A 685 -13.73 -27.35 -13.73
CA GLY A 685 -14.32 -26.17 -13.10
C GLY A 685 -13.54 -24.89 -13.37
N THR A 686 -12.25 -25.04 -13.72
CA THR A 686 -11.33 -23.91 -13.91
C THR A 686 -10.42 -24.19 -15.09
N MET A 687 -10.09 -23.17 -15.86
CA MET A 687 -9.15 -23.24 -16.97
C MET A 687 -8.07 -22.19 -16.82
N LEU A 688 -6.82 -22.60 -17.00
CA LEU A 688 -5.68 -21.72 -17.08
C LEU A 688 -5.30 -21.46 -18.53
N VAL A 689 -5.03 -20.19 -18.86
CA VAL A 689 -4.68 -19.77 -20.21
C VAL A 689 -3.37 -19.00 -20.16
N SER A 690 -2.42 -19.38 -21.00
CA SER A 690 -1.19 -18.59 -21.23
C SER A 690 -1.32 -17.74 -22.49
N VAL A 691 -0.74 -16.56 -22.46
CA VAL A 691 -0.82 -15.54 -23.53
C VAL A 691 0.49 -15.53 -24.31
N GLU A 692 0.43 -15.38 -25.63
CA GLU A 692 1.61 -15.28 -26.48
C GLU A 692 2.50 -14.09 -26.11
N PRO A 693 3.84 -14.25 -26.14
CA PRO A 693 4.74 -13.15 -25.85
C PRO A 693 4.52 -11.96 -26.80
N GLY A 694 4.05 -10.85 -26.26
CA GLY A 694 3.76 -9.62 -27.00
C GLY A 694 2.27 -9.35 -27.27
N ALA A 695 1.39 -10.28 -26.98
CA ALA A 695 -0.06 -10.03 -26.94
C ALA A 695 -0.46 -9.35 -25.62
N GLY A 696 -1.50 -8.52 -25.63
CA GLY A 696 -2.02 -7.86 -24.42
C GLY A 696 -2.80 -8.86 -23.58
N ILE A 697 -2.41 -9.09 -22.31
CA ILE A 697 -3.08 -10.05 -21.42
C ILE A 697 -4.55 -9.62 -21.19
N ALA A 698 -4.80 -8.34 -20.91
CA ALA A 698 -6.15 -7.84 -20.67
C ALA A 698 -7.05 -7.96 -21.93
N ASP A 699 -6.51 -7.61 -23.11
CA ASP A 699 -7.25 -7.72 -24.38
C ASP A 699 -7.60 -9.18 -24.70
N THR A 700 -6.65 -10.10 -24.43
CA THR A 700 -6.88 -11.54 -24.60
C THR A 700 -7.89 -12.06 -23.59
N ALA A 701 -7.85 -11.60 -22.33
CA ALA A 701 -8.83 -11.96 -21.31
C ALA A 701 -10.25 -11.51 -21.67
N ASP A 702 -10.41 -10.33 -22.26
CA ASP A 702 -11.71 -9.85 -22.75
C ASP A 702 -12.22 -10.71 -23.94
N ALA A 703 -11.34 -11.10 -24.85
CA ALA A 703 -11.70 -12.01 -25.93
C ALA A 703 -12.14 -13.40 -25.41
N VAL A 704 -11.40 -13.95 -24.42
CA VAL A 704 -11.75 -15.20 -23.74
C VAL A 704 -13.11 -15.07 -23.03
N ARG A 705 -13.34 -13.97 -22.31
CA ARG A 705 -14.61 -13.71 -21.61
C ARG A 705 -15.79 -13.72 -22.58
N ASN A 706 -15.67 -13.05 -23.71
CA ASN A 706 -16.73 -13.00 -24.72
C ASN A 706 -17.04 -14.40 -25.28
N VAL A 707 -16.02 -15.18 -25.65
CA VAL A 707 -16.20 -16.53 -26.20
C VAL A 707 -16.87 -17.45 -25.18
N VAL A 708 -16.41 -17.46 -23.94
CA VAL A 708 -16.98 -18.33 -22.90
C VAL A 708 -18.39 -17.91 -22.50
N THR A 709 -18.65 -16.60 -22.37
CA THR A 709 -19.98 -16.08 -22.04
C THR A 709 -21.01 -16.38 -23.14
N ASP A 710 -20.62 -16.29 -24.42
CA ASP A 710 -21.48 -16.59 -25.53
C ASP A 710 -21.79 -18.10 -25.67
N ALA A 711 -20.87 -18.96 -25.24
CA ALA A 711 -21.05 -20.41 -25.24
C ALA A 711 -21.96 -20.90 -24.11
N GLN A 712 -22.11 -20.11 -23.02
CA GLN A 712 -22.91 -20.52 -21.87
C GLN A 712 -24.41 -20.20 -22.03
N SER A 713 -25.25 -21.02 -21.39
CA SER A 713 -26.69 -20.74 -21.29
C SER A 713 -26.94 -19.45 -20.48
N PRO A 714 -28.03 -18.70 -20.74
CA PRO A 714 -28.31 -17.44 -20.04
C PRO A 714 -28.23 -17.54 -18.51
N GLU A 715 -28.64 -18.67 -17.94
CA GLU A 715 -28.63 -18.91 -16.49
C GLU A 715 -27.20 -19.10 -15.88
N ASN A 716 -26.24 -19.45 -16.71
CA ASN A 716 -24.86 -19.72 -16.27
C ASN A 716 -23.86 -18.58 -16.60
N ARG A 717 -24.28 -17.59 -17.38
CA ARG A 717 -23.42 -16.47 -17.81
C ARG A 717 -22.84 -15.72 -16.61
N ASP A 718 -23.64 -15.48 -15.60
CA ASP A 718 -23.22 -14.74 -14.38
C ASP A 718 -22.25 -15.53 -13.49
N ARG A 719 -22.08 -16.83 -13.76
CA ARG A 719 -21.13 -17.68 -13.03
C ARG A 719 -19.74 -17.69 -13.65
N VAL A 720 -19.63 -17.26 -14.91
CA VAL A 720 -18.34 -17.20 -15.59
C VAL A 720 -17.53 -16.04 -15.02
N THR A 721 -16.40 -16.37 -14.40
CA THR A 721 -15.43 -15.36 -13.94
C THR A 721 -14.14 -15.52 -14.73
N VAL A 722 -13.67 -14.42 -15.32
CA VAL A 722 -12.39 -14.34 -16.00
C VAL A 722 -11.52 -13.36 -15.26
N ILE A 723 -10.42 -13.84 -14.74
CA ILE A 723 -9.45 -13.07 -13.94
C ILE A 723 -8.11 -13.13 -14.64
N ASP A 724 -7.48 -12.00 -14.86
CA ASP A 724 -6.17 -11.92 -15.49
C ASP A 724 -5.12 -11.23 -14.61
N THR A 725 -3.85 -11.57 -14.83
CA THR A 725 -2.73 -11.06 -14.03
C THR A 725 -2.48 -9.57 -14.24
N ALA A 726 -2.79 -9.03 -15.42
CA ALA A 726 -2.54 -7.61 -15.72
C ALA A 726 -3.54 -6.74 -14.96
N THR A 727 -4.84 -7.06 -15.02
CA THR A 727 -5.90 -6.35 -14.29
C THR A 727 -5.69 -6.47 -12.79
N LEU A 728 -5.46 -7.70 -12.26
CA LEU A 728 -5.19 -7.88 -10.82
C LEU A 728 -3.97 -7.08 -10.33
N THR A 729 -2.90 -7.04 -11.13
CA THR A 729 -1.70 -6.26 -10.78
C THR A 729 -1.99 -4.76 -10.82
N ALA A 730 -2.75 -4.29 -11.81
CA ALA A 730 -3.15 -2.88 -11.93
C ALA A 730 -4.06 -2.46 -10.76
N ASP A 731 -5.08 -3.25 -10.44
CA ASP A 731 -6.00 -3.01 -9.32
C ASP A 731 -5.26 -3.00 -7.99
N ALA A 732 -4.37 -3.97 -7.77
CA ALA A 732 -3.54 -4.01 -6.57
C ALA A 732 -2.59 -2.81 -6.47
N ALA A 733 -2.03 -2.34 -7.60
CA ALA A 733 -1.19 -1.15 -7.64
C ALA A 733 -2.00 0.16 -7.45
N ALA A 734 -3.27 0.16 -7.82
CA ALA A 734 -4.18 1.30 -7.65
C ALA A 734 -4.70 1.45 -6.22
N ARG A 735 -4.60 0.40 -5.37
CA ARG A 735 -4.99 0.50 -3.96
C ARG A 735 -4.27 1.67 -3.28
N PRO A 736 -4.96 2.49 -2.49
CA PRO A 736 -4.38 3.70 -1.90
C PRO A 736 -3.09 3.46 -1.11
N SER A 737 -3.01 2.39 -0.33
CA SER A 737 -1.83 2.01 0.45
C SER A 737 -0.61 1.69 -0.43
N VAL A 738 -0.79 0.96 -1.53
CA VAL A 738 0.26 0.58 -2.47
C VAL A 738 0.67 1.77 -3.34
N ALA A 739 -0.30 2.47 -3.92
CA ALA A 739 -0.08 3.68 -4.71
C ALA A 739 0.67 4.75 -3.92
N GLY A 740 0.30 4.96 -2.64
CA GLY A 740 0.97 5.87 -1.73
C GLY A 740 2.44 5.50 -1.50
N VAL A 741 2.75 4.22 -1.32
CA VAL A 741 4.13 3.72 -1.18
C VAL A 741 4.92 3.92 -2.47
N ILE A 742 4.39 3.55 -3.63
CA ILE A 742 5.07 3.73 -4.94
C ILE A 742 5.31 5.21 -5.21
N LEU A 743 4.33 6.07 -4.95
CA LEU A 743 4.47 7.53 -5.08
C LEU A 743 5.53 8.08 -4.12
N GLY A 744 5.51 7.67 -2.85
CA GLY A 744 6.49 8.08 -1.85
C GLY A 744 7.92 7.68 -2.21
N LEU A 745 8.11 6.43 -2.68
CA LEU A 745 9.40 5.91 -3.15
C LEU A 745 9.90 6.67 -4.38
N THR A 746 9.05 6.89 -5.38
CA THR A 746 9.43 7.62 -6.61
C THR A 746 9.73 9.09 -6.33
N ALA A 747 8.93 9.74 -5.49
CA ALA A 747 9.18 11.10 -5.03
C ALA A 747 10.47 11.20 -4.21
N GLY A 748 10.74 10.24 -3.33
CA GLY A 748 11.97 10.14 -2.56
C GLY A 748 13.22 9.98 -3.43
N ALA A 749 13.14 9.16 -4.47
CA ALA A 749 14.21 8.99 -5.47
C ALA A 749 14.47 10.29 -6.25
N ALA A 750 13.41 10.93 -6.75
CA ALA A 750 13.51 12.21 -7.49
C ALA A 750 14.09 13.32 -6.62
N LEU A 751 13.63 13.44 -5.37
CA LEU A 751 14.15 14.40 -4.41
C LEU A 751 15.64 14.17 -4.12
N SER A 752 16.04 12.93 -3.90
CA SER A 752 17.44 12.58 -3.64
C SER A 752 18.34 12.92 -4.84
N LEU A 753 17.85 12.70 -6.06
CA LEU A 753 18.54 13.11 -7.29
C LEU A 753 18.69 14.64 -7.37
N ILE A 754 17.64 15.40 -7.11
CA ILE A 754 17.66 16.88 -7.08
C ILE A 754 18.67 17.37 -6.05
N LEU A 755 18.66 16.80 -4.83
CA LEU A 755 19.60 17.14 -3.78
C LEU A 755 21.05 16.86 -4.18
N CYS A 756 21.29 15.76 -4.91
CA CYS A 756 22.62 15.48 -5.47
C CYS A 756 23.07 16.55 -6.46
N VAL A 757 22.18 16.96 -7.38
CA VAL A 757 22.51 18.04 -8.36
C VAL A 757 22.87 19.33 -7.61
N ILE A 758 22.14 19.67 -6.55
CA ILE A 758 22.42 20.83 -5.71
C ILE A 758 23.77 20.67 -4.99
N ALA A 759 24.06 19.51 -4.41
CA ALA A 759 25.31 19.21 -3.72
C ALA A 759 26.53 19.37 -4.64
N VAL A 760 26.46 18.74 -5.83
CA VAL A 760 27.50 18.82 -6.85
C VAL A 760 27.70 20.26 -7.31
N SER A 761 26.62 21.01 -7.51
CA SER A 761 26.66 22.41 -7.94
C SER A 761 27.29 23.32 -6.88
N LEU A 762 26.92 23.14 -5.60
CA LEU A 762 27.48 23.90 -4.48
C LEU A 762 29.00 23.65 -4.30
N GLU A 763 29.44 22.40 -4.40
CA GLU A 763 30.87 22.08 -4.30
C GLU A 763 31.65 22.63 -5.49
N ALA A 764 31.09 22.51 -6.69
CA ALA A 764 31.72 23.04 -7.89
C ALA A 764 31.91 24.58 -7.82
N LEU A 765 30.91 25.31 -7.34
CA LEU A 765 30.98 26.76 -7.11
C LEU A 765 31.97 27.13 -6.00
N GLY A 766 32.04 26.34 -4.93
CA GLY A 766 33.00 26.50 -3.84
C GLY A 766 34.44 26.25 -4.29
N ALA A 767 34.64 25.21 -5.08
CA ALA A 767 35.94 24.82 -5.59
C ALA A 767 36.52 25.79 -6.64
N ALA A 768 35.66 26.40 -7.47
CA ALA A 768 36.06 27.32 -8.54
C ALA A 768 36.91 28.49 -7.99
N ASN A 769 36.49 29.08 -6.89
CA ASN A 769 37.20 30.22 -6.26
C ASN A 769 38.52 29.80 -5.62
N ARG A 770 38.58 28.65 -4.98
CA ARG A 770 39.84 28.14 -4.36
C ARG A 770 40.90 27.78 -5.38
N ARG A 771 40.51 27.36 -6.55
CA ARG A 771 41.35 26.85 -7.65
C ARG A 771 41.77 27.93 -8.64
N SER A 772 41.16 29.10 -8.60
CA SER A 772 41.51 30.21 -9.52
C SER A 772 42.98 30.57 -9.44
N ARG A 773 43.57 30.60 -8.24
CA ARG A 773 44.99 30.89 -8.02
C ARG A 773 45.92 29.78 -8.56
N THR A 774 45.60 28.52 -8.30
CA THR A 774 46.38 27.38 -8.81
C THR A 774 46.33 27.29 -10.32
N ARG A 775 45.17 27.57 -10.94
CA ARG A 775 45.00 27.63 -12.41
C ARG A 775 45.81 28.75 -13.01
N GLY A 776 45.82 29.94 -12.40
CA GLY A 776 46.67 31.04 -12.85
C GLY A 776 48.12 30.65 -12.89
N ILE A 777 48.64 29.98 -11.86
CA ILE A 777 50.01 29.49 -11.82
C ILE A 777 50.31 28.46 -12.92
N LEU A 778 49.40 27.50 -13.13
CA LEU A 778 49.56 26.45 -14.17
C LEU A 778 49.49 27.03 -15.62
N GLN A 779 48.68 28.09 -15.81
CA GLN A 779 48.66 28.82 -17.08
C GLN A 779 49.97 29.60 -17.33
N LEU A 780 50.51 30.22 -16.29
CA LEU A 780 51.78 30.88 -16.37
C LEU A 780 52.94 29.92 -16.68
N LEU A 781 52.81 28.65 -16.24
CA LEU A 781 53.74 27.55 -16.59
C LEU A 781 53.50 26.95 -17.96
N GLY A 782 52.60 27.53 -18.80
CA GLY A 782 52.39 27.16 -20.18
C GLY A 782 51.40 26.04 -20.45
N MET A 783 50.54 25.62 -19.46
CA MET A 783 49.51 24.64 -19.69
C MET A 783 48.36 25.18 -20.57
N SER A 784 47.97 24.45 -21.62
CA SER A 784 46.83 24.80 -22.46
C SER A 784 45.51 24.65 -21.72
N ALA A 785 44.45 25.34 -22.21
CA ALA A 785 43.11 25.25 -21.65
C ALA A 785 42.52 23.82 -21.71
N GLY A 786 42.93 23.00 -22.69
CA GLY A 786 42.56 21.59 -22.80
C GLY A 786 43.22 20.74 -21.72
N GLN A 787 44.48 20.98 -21.45
CA GLN A 787 45.22 20.30 -20.38
C GLN A 787 44.70 20.62 -19.00
N LEU A 788 44.32 21.87 -18.76
CA LEU A 788 43.68 22.29 -17.50
C LEU A 788 42.34 21.61 -17.28
N ARG A 789 41.53 21.37 -18.35
CA ARG A 789 40.32 20.56 -18.24
C ARG A 789 40.62 19.11 -17.90
N GLY A 790 41.63 18.54 -18.54
CA GLY A 790 42.11 17.19 -18.23
C GLY A 790 42.53 17.04 -16.77
N VAL A 791 43.26 18.02 -16.19
CA VAL A 791 43.59 18.02 -14.77
C VAL A 791 42.36 18.00 -13.89
N LEU A 792 41.31 18.79 -14.22
CA LEU A 792 40.07 18.80 -13.46
C LEU A 792 39.34 17.45 -13.52
N VAL A 793 39.30 16.84 -14.70
CA VAL A 793 38.67 15.52 -14.85
C VAL A 793 39.42 14.50 -13.98
N TRP A 794 40.72 14.45 -14.03
CA TRP A 794 41.54 13.55 -13.24
C TRP A 794 41.49 13.83 -11.73
N GLU A 795 41.13 15.03 -11.30
CA GLU A 795 40.94 15.39 -9.90
C GLU A 795 39.54 14.98 -9.37
N PHE A 796 38.48 15.15 -10.19
CA PHE A 796 37.08 14.88 -9.76
C PHE A 796 36.60 13.46 -10.06
N ALA A 797 36.94 12.92 -11.22
CA ALA A 797 36.40 11.65 -11.69
C ALA A 797 36.64 10.47 -10.72
N PRO A 798 37.85 10.28 -10.16
CA PRO A 798 38.08 9.17 -9.24
C PRO A 798 37.23 9.28 -7.96
N VAL A 799 37.06 10.49 -7.45
CA VAL A 799 36.26 10.75 -6.26
C VAL A 799 34.77 10.53 -6.55
N ALA A 800 34.27 10.99 -7.69
CA ALA A 800 32.88 10.81 -8.11
C ALA A 800 32.58 9.33 -8.39
N ILE A 801 33.44 8.62 -9.10
CA ILE A 801 33.28 7.19 -9.41
C ILE A 801 33.21 6.37 -8.10
N THR A 802 34.13 6.62 -7.16
CA THR A 802 34.08 5.91 -5.86
C THR A 802 32.84 6.22 -5.05
N ALA A 803 32.35 7.46 -5.08
CA ALA A 803 31.13 7.87 -4.40
C ALA A 803 29.88 7.22 -5.02
N ILE A 804 29.79 7.21 -6.36
CA ILE A 804 28.68 6.58 -7.10
C ILE A 804 28.67 5.06 -6.87
N ALA A 805 29.82 4.40 -7.01
CA ALA A 805 29.93 2.95 -6.83
C ALA A 805 29.59 2.53 -5.39
N ALA A 806 30.09 3.26 -4.40
CA ALA A 806 29.75 3.02 -3.00
C ALA A 806 28.28 3.27 -2.73
N GLY A 807 27.72 4.41 -3.17
CA GLY A 807 26.31 4.75 -3.00
C GLY A 807 25.40 3.70 -3.63
N THR A 808 25.71 3.24 -4.85
CA THR A 808 24.95 2.18 -5.55
C THR A 808 25.02 0.86 -4.78
N GLY A 809 26.20 0.38 -4.42
CA GLY A 809 26.34 -0.89 -3.71
C GLY A 809 25.58 -0.89 -2.38
N PHE A 810 25.68 0.20 -1.63
CA PHE A 810 24.98 0.32 -0.35
C PHE A 810 23.48 0.58 -0.48
N GLY A 811 23.04 1.30 -1.51
CA GLY A 811 21.63 1.44 -1.82
C GLY A 811 20.95 0.09 -2.05
N VAL A 812 21.60 -0.77 -2.85
CA VAL A 812 21.13 -2.15 -3.09
C VAL A 812 21.13 -2.97 -1.79
N VAL A 813 22.26 -2.99 -1.06
CA VAL A 813 22.36 -3.77 0.19
C VAL A 813 21.31 -3.35 1.21
N THR A 814 21.12 -2.04 1.40
CA THR A 814 20.12 -1.53 2.35
C THR A 814 18.71 -1.90 1.91
N ALA A 815 18.40 -1.81 0.60
CA ALA A 815 17.09 -2.19 0.06
C ALA A 815 16.81 -3.69 0.26
N VAL A 816 17.78 -4.55 -0.02
CA VAL A 816 17.66 -6.00 0.20
C VAL A 816 17.46 -6.32 1.69
N VAL A 817 18.22 -5.68 2.58
CA VAL A 817 18.07 -5.87 4.03
C VAL A 817 16.67 -5.43 4.49
N VAL A 818 16.21 -4.26 4.06
CA VAL A 818 14.87 -3.73 4.43
C VAL A 818 13.76 -4.61 3.84
N ALA A 819 13.86 -5.04 2.59
CA ALA A 819 12.88 -5.92 1.96
C ALA A 819 12.74 -7.28 2.67
N ASN A 820 13.85 -7.82 3.21
CA ASN A 820 13.82 -9.07 3.97
C ASN A 820 13.37 -8.90 5.44
N LEU A 821 13.49 -7.70 5.99
CA LEU A 821 13.09 -7.42 7.38
C LEU A 821 11.61 -7.00 7.48
N LEU A 822 11.07 -6.40 6.42
CA LEU A 822 9.66 -6.03 6.34
C LEU A 822 8.88 -7.14 5.66
N ASP A 823 7.77 -7.55 6.27
CA ASP A 823 6.87 -8.50 5.65
C ASP A 823 6.03 -7.79 4.56
N LEU A 824 6.58 -7.72 3.34
CA LEU A 824 5.92 -7.11 2.20
C LEU A 824 4.67 -7.87 1.73
N ARG A 825 4.44 -9.10 2.22
CA ARG A 825 3.22 -9.87 1.92
C ARG A 825 1.97 -9.14 2.37
N ASN A 826 2.04 -8.46 3.52
CA ASN A 826 0.92 -7.67 4.02
C ASN A 826 0.52 -6.54 3.07
N LEU A 827 1.46 -5.98 2.30
CA LEU A 827 1.20 -4.92 1.34
C LEU A 827 0.73 -5.46 -0.01
N THR A 828 1.30 -6.59 -0.47
CA THR A 828 1.01 -7.16 -1.79
C THR A 828 -0.12 -8.18 -1.77
N GLY A 829 -0.57 -8.62 -0.58
CA GLY A 829 -1.60 -9.64 -0.42
C GLY A 829 -1.15 -11.08 -0.73
N GLY A 830 0.16 -11.31 -0.90
CA GLY A 830 0.72 -12.62 -1.24
C GLY A 830 0.94 -13.53 -0.03
N THR A 831 0.98 -14.83 -0.26
CA THR A 831 1.28 -15.85 0.77
C THR A 831 2.77 -16.20 0.81
N THR A 832 3.50 -16.00 -0.28
CA THR A 832 4.92 -16.33 -0.42
C THR A 832 5.83 -15.15 -0.08
N ALA A 833 7.01 -15.41 0.47
CA ALA A 833 8.00 -14.38 0.73
C ALA A 833 8.50 -13.76 -0.59
N ILE A 834 8.51 -12.43 -0.64
CA ILE A 834 8.91 -11.68 -1.83
C ILE A 834 10.44 -11.54 -1.83
N ALA A 835 11.08 -12.06 -2.87
CA ALA A 835 12.51 -11.87 -3.05
C ALA A 835 12.80 -10.42 -3.54
N ALA A 836 13.86 -9.81 -3.00
CA ALA A 836 14.27 -8.48 -3.43
C ALA A 836 14.64 -8.48 -4.92
N SER A 837 13.95 -7.65 -5.70
CA SER A 837 14.17 -7.49 -7.15
C SER A 837 15.08 -6.29 -7.42
N VAL A 838 16.27 -6.56 -7.98
CA VAL A 838 17.22 -5.50 -8.34
C VAL A 838 17.10 -5.21 -9.85
N PRO A 839 16.54 -4.06 -10.23
CA PRO A 839 16.33 -3.71 -11.62
C PRO A 839 17.64 -3.19 -12.26
N GLY A 840 18.46 -4.11 -12.79
CA GLY A 840 19.81 -3.80 -13.29
C GLY A 840 19.86 -2.69 -14.33
N ILE A 841 18.92 -2.66 -15.29
CA ILE A 841 18.85 -1.63 -16.34
C ILE A 841 18.55 -0.25 -15.72
N GLN A 842 17.56 -0.16 -14.81
CA GLN A 842 17.17 1.10 -14.19
C GLN A 842 18.26 1.63 -13.26
N VAL A 843 18.94 0.75 -12.52
CA VAL A 843 20.13 1.11 -11.71
C VAL A 843 21.24 1.61 -12.62
N GLY A 844 21.47 0.98 -13.77
CA GLY A 844 22.42 1.45 -14.77
C GLY A 844 22.10 2.85 -15.30
N VAL A 845 20.83 3.14 -15.58
CA VAL A 845 20.36 4.48 -16.00
C VAL A 845 20.61 5.51 -14.91
N VAL A 846 20.33 5.19 -13.65
CA VAL A 846 20.60 6.07 -12.52
C VAL A 846 22.10 6.37 -12.38
N ILE A 847 22.96 5.36 -12.47
CA ILE A 847 24.42 5.54 -12.46
C ILE A 847 24.87 6.47 -13.59
N ALA A 848 24.37 6.25 -14.83
CA ALA A 848 24.68 7.09 -15.97
C ALA A 848 24.22 8.54 -15.77
N LEU A 849 23.01 8.74 -15.21
CA LEU A 849 22.46 10.06 -14.91
C LEU A 849 23.32 10.80 -13.88
N PHE A 850 23.74 10.16 -12.80
CA PHE A 850 24.64 10.76 -11.82
C PHE A 850 26.01 11.10 -12.42
N ALA A 851 26.57 10.23 -13.28
CA ALA A 851 27.81 10.48 -14.00
C ALA A 851 27.70 11.70 -14.93
N ILE A 852 26.58 11.83 -15.64
CA ILE A 852 26.26 12.99 -16.50
C ILE A 852 26.17 14.27 -15.67
N VAL A 853 25.45 14.25 -14.55
CA VAL A 853 25.32 15.42 -13.64
C VAL A 853 26.71 15.90 -13.17
N VAL A 854 27.57 14.99 -12.75
CA VAL A 854 28.94 15.31 -12.34
C VAL A 854 29.75 15.87 -13.52
N ALA A 855 29.66 15.28 -14.71
CA ALA A 855 30.37 15.73 -15.91
C ALA A 855 29.91 17.12 -16.37
N VAL A 856 28.60 17.37 -16.41
CA VAL A 856 28.00 18.65 -16.79
C VAL A 856 28.42 19.75 -15.81
N THR A 857 28.36 19.47 -14.52
CA THR A 857 28.75 20.46 -13.50
C THR A 857 30.24 20.78 -13.56
N ALA A 858 31.10 19.79 -13.80
CA ALA A 858 32.52 19.99 -14.00
C ALA A 858 32.81 20.85 -15.25
N THR A 859 32.07 20.66 -16.35
CA THR A 859 32.22 21.47 -17.57
C THR A 859 31.70 22.88 -17.40
N LEU A 860 30.53 23.08 -16.77
CA LEU A 860 29.95 24.41 -16.52
C LEU A 860 30.85 25.28 -15.62
N THR A 861 31.44 24.68 -14.58
CA THR A 861 32.38 25.39 -13.69
C THR A 861 33.68 25.76 -14.41
N SER A 862 34.11 24.96 -15.38
CA SER A 862 35.28 25.28 -16.23
C SER A 862 34.98 26.44 -17.18
N ALA A 863 33.78 26.52 -17.72
CA ALA A 863 33.35 27.58 -18.65
C ALA A 863 33.10 28.94 -17.97
N GLY A 864 32.47 28.92 -16.77
CA GLY A 864 32.21 30.13 -15.96
C GLY A 864 33.51 30.83 -15.51
N ALA A 865 34.55 30.05 -15.22
CA ALA A 865 35.87 30.61 -14.86
C ALA A 865 36.58 31.39 -16.00
N ARG A 866 36.24 31.13 -17.28
CA ARG A 866 36.76 31.89 -18.40
C ARG A 866 36.24 33.32 -18.48
N ARG A 867 34.99 33.58 -18.13
CA ARG A 867 34.38 34.93 -18.16
C ARG A 867 34.91 35.85 -17.06
N LEU A 868 35.28 35.28 -15.91
CA LEU A 868 35.81 36.02 -14.76
C LEU A 868 37.28 36.36 -14.92
N ASN A 869 38.12 35.54 -15.56
CA ASN A 869 39.54 35.76 -15.69
C ASN A 869 39.88 36.84 -16.75
N ALA A 870 39.05 37.04 -17.76
CA ALA A 870 39.23 38.14 -18.72
C ALA A 870 39.05 39.52 -18.07
N ALA A 871 38.10 39.64 -17.13
CA ALA A 871 37.89 40.88 -16.39
C ALA A 871 38.94 41.16 -15.29
N ALA A 872 39.56 40.09 -14.72
CA ALA A 872 40.59 40.24 -13.69
C ALA A 872 41.99 40.53 -14.26
N ALA A 873 42.28 39.97 -15.44
CA ALA A 873 43.54 40.23 -16.13
C ALA A 873 43.67 41.71 -16.64
N VAL A 874 42.51 42.33 -16.96
CA VAL A 874 42.46 43.75 -17.32
C VAL A 874 42.68 44.65 -16.10
N LYS A 875 42.35 44.18 -14.90
CA LYS A 875 42.52 44.99 -13.65
C LYS A 875 43.87 44.91 -13.00
N MET A 876 44.70 43.90 -13.30
CA MET A 876 46.06 43.76 -12.81
C MET A 876 47.11 44.37 -13.75
N GLY A 877 46.72 44.93 -14.90
CA GLY A 877 47.65 45.66 -15.80
C GLY A 877 47.61 47.18 -15.62
N THR A 878 46.92 47.67 -14.57
CA THR A 878 46.79 49.10 -14.29
C THR A 878 47.14 49.51 -12.86
N GLU A 879 47.83 48.64 -12.09
CA GLU A 879 48.53 49.02 -10.82
C GLU A 879 50.01 48.71 -10.86
#